data_7f7759adf4f528ca0024d698a7f3f7a6
#
_entry.id   7f7759adf4f528ca0024d698a7f3f7a6
#
_cell.length_a   1.000
_cell.length_b   1.000
_cell.length_c   1.000
_cell.angle_alpha   90.00
_cell.angle_beta   90.00
_cell.angle_gamma   90.00
#
_symmetry.space_group_name_H-M   'P 1'
#
loop_
_entity.id
_entity.type
_entity.pdbx_description
1 polymer ?
#
loop_
_entity_poly.entity_id
_entity_poly.type
_entity_poly.pdbx_seq_one_letter_code
_entity_poly.pdbx_strand_id
1 'polypeptide(L)'
;MSRPPASAPYRDARLSPDARTQDLLARMTLDEKFWQAFMIPGDRDDPSHDYRDGSFGLQINVPPGMRADGPRSDTLPAATVARAHTERINALQRWFVNETRLGIPLLPFEETLHGLTREGATTFPQAIALAATWDTALVSRVASAIAAETRSRGIRMSLSPVINIANDVRWGRVEETYGEDTWLTSAMARAYITPLELAGIVTTPKHFIANVGDGGRDSYPIEFSRRLLDERYFPPFVTAFRDAKARSVMSAYNSVDGSAATQSRLLLTDVLRTGWGFTGFVISDAAATGGATVLHHTEASTATAARHALESGLDVIFQSTYEQHRPYLAAFRNAGIAPAVIDSAVARVLRVKFAMGLFESAYANPDSAAAQARSPAHRLLAREAAAASIVLLRNEHARLPLTSSARRIVVIGEDATEARVGGYSPPGARVVSILDGIRTGAPTGTLVRTSAGVPRVFRALTVIPAAAFATVRNGTAAPGLAAEYWDNISMDGAPRLSRIDARVDFGWTLNSPGRGIPFDWYSARWTSTLTVPATGARTLAVEGNDGYRLYVDGRLRIDNWRKQSYGTRRLDMVLTPGSRHELRLEFFEATGNARLKLLWDAGVRDTQDAAIAHATSLARQSDIAVVVAGIEEGEFRDRAMLGLPGRQEELIRRVAATGTPVVVVLVGGSAITMPWLDRVDAVIDAWYPGQEGGHAVADVLFGKTNPAARLPLTFPMHEGQVPLHYAHKPTGRGDDYLDLTGQPLFPFGHGLSYTTFAYRDLTIDVRPPSDSVALIVSAVVTNTGTRPGDEVVQLYLRDVLATVARPVMELAGFTRTMLAPQQSRTVTLHVSRAQLSLLDADMKRVNEPGTWRIMLGASSKDIRLRREVIVN
;
A
#
# COMPACT_ATOMS: atom_id res chain seq x y z
N MET A 1 -10.13 0.07 -43.06
CA MET A 1 -9.27 1.21 -43.50
C MET A 1 -7.85 0.68 -43.67
N SER A 2 -7.12 1.19 -44.70
CA SER A 2 -5.71 0.83 -44.95
C SER A 2 -4.78 1.46 -43.90
N ARG A 3 -3.59 0.89 -43.74
CA ARG A 3 -2.51 1.44 -42.91
C ARG A 3 -2.06 2.81 -43.47
N PRO A 4 -1.93 3.86 -42.64
CA PRO A 4 -1.44 5.16 -43.07
C PRO A 4 0.00 5.08 -43.64
N PRO A 5 0.36 5.94 -44.58
CA PRO A 5 1.72 5.94 -45.18
C PRO A 5 2.77 6.30 -44.12
N ALA A 6 4.03 5.95 -44.36
CA ALA A 6 5.15 6.31 -43.52
C ALA A 6 5.34 7.81 -43.34
N SER A 7 4.90 8.60 -44.33
CA SER A 7 4.93 10.08 -44.35
C SER A 7 3.75 10.73 -43.60
N ALA A 8 2.88 9.95 -42.92
CA ALA A 8 1.77 10.52 -42.18
C ALA A 8 2.30 11.46 -41.06
N PRO A 9 1.71 12.66 -40.87
CA PRO A 9 2.22 13.68 -39.94
C PRO A 9 2.45 13.17 -38.49
N TYR A 10 1.60 12.29 -37.99
CA TYR A 10 1.80 11.75 -36.63
C TYR A 10 3.10 10.94 -36.46
N ARG A 11 3.72 10.48 -37.56
CA ARG A 11 5.01 9.75 -37.57
C ARG A 11 6.22 10.66 -37.62
N ASP A 12 6.02 11.95 -37.92
CA ASP A 12 7.12 12.92 -38.02
C ASP A 12 7.48 13.46 -36.64
N ALA A 13 8.62 13.01 -36.08
CA ALA A 13 9.12 13.42 -34.79
C ALA A 13 9.45 14.92 -34.66
N ARG A 14 9.54 15.66 -35.79
CA ARG A 14 9.79 17.12 -35.80
C ARG A 14 8.54 17.92 -35.46
N LEU A 15 7.36 17.35 -35.61
CA LEU A 15 6.10 17.99 -35.26
C LEU A 15 5.86 17.93 -33.74
N SER A 16 5.14 18.92 -33.22
CA SER A 16 4.79 18.96 -31.80
C SER A 16 3.89 17.78 -31.41
N PRO A 17 3.93 17.34 -30.15
CA PRO A 17 3.02 16.31 -29.65
C PRO A 17 1.54 16.61 -29.93
N ASP A 18 1.12 17.89 -29.87
CA ASP A 18 -0.25 18.31 -30.17
C ASP A 18 -0.61 18.11 -31.66
N ALA A 19 0.24 18.54 -32.58
CA ALA A 19 0.01 18.37 -34.01
C ALA A 19 -0.06 16.87 -34.39
N ARG A 20 0.83 16.06 -33.84
CA ARG A 20 0.84 14.60 -34.04
C ARG A 20 -0.42 13.94 -33.44
N THR A 21 -0.87 14.38 -32.27
CA THR A 21 -2.09 13.90 -31.66
C THR A 21 -3.32 14.18 -32.50
N GLN A 22 -3.45 15.40 -33.03
CA GLN A 22 -4.58 15.79 -33.87
C GLN A 22 -4.63 14.96 -35.18
N ASP A 23 -3.51 14.76 -35.85
CA ASP A 23 -3.45 13.97 -37.06
C ASP A 23 -3.79 12.49 -36.78
N LEU A 24 -3.23 11.91 -35.74
CA LEU A 24 -3.48 10.50 -35.37
C LEU A 24 -4.95 10.28 -34.98
N LEU A 25 -5.49 11.16 -34.12
CA LEU A 25 -6.88 11.07 -33.63
C LEU A 25 -7.90 11.14 -34.79
N ALA A 26 -7.67 11.99 -35.78
CA ALA A 26 -8.52 12.09 -36.97
C ALA A 26 -8.53 10.83 -37.85
N ARG A 27 -7.54 9.94 -37.68
CA ARG A 27 -7.42 8.69 -38.44
C ARG A 27 -8.01 7.48 -37.71
N MET A 28 -8.27 7.61 -36.40
CA MET A 28 -8.70 6.50 -35.54
C MET A 28 -10.18 6.15 -35.73
N THR A 29 -10.46 4.86 -35.81
CA THR A 29 -11.83 4.33 -35.63
C THR A 29 -12.27 4.42 -34.17
N LEU A 30 -13.56 4.24 -33.90
CA LEU A 30 -14.07 4.22 -32.53
C LEU A 30 -13.45 3.08 -31.70
N ASP A 31 -13.24 1.92 -32.29
CA ASP A 31 -12.65 0.77 -31.60
C ASP A 31 -11.17 1.03 -31.26
N GLU A 32 -10.42 1.65 -32.18
CA GLU A 32 -9.04 2.05 -31.89
C GLU A 32 -8.95 3.14 -30.81
N LYS A 33 -9.92 4.07 -30.74
CA LYS A 33 -10.04 5.06 -29.68
C LYS A 33 -10.37 4.37 -28.33
N PHE A 34 -11.30 3.41 -28.34
CA PHE A 34 -11.61 2.63 -27.16
C PHE A 34 -10.35 1.97 -26.57
N TRP A 35 -9.59 1.27 -27.40
CA TRP A 35 -8.38 0.59 -26.91
C TRP A 35 -7.26 1.53 -26.42
N GLN A 36 -7.29 2.83 -26.76
CA GLN A 36 -6.41 3.82 -26.10
C GLN A 36 -6.98 4.38 -24.79
N ALA A 37 -8.27 4.18 -24.52
CA ALA A 37 -8.96 4.58 -23.30
C ALA A 37 -9.28 3.37 -22.39
N PHE A 38 -8.70 2.20 -22.67
CA PHE A 38 -8.93 0.96 -21.92
C PHE A 38 -7.62 0.24 -21.60
N MET A 39 -7.41 -0.11 -20.33
CA MET A 39 -6.17 -0.61 -19.81
C MET A 39 -6.40 -1.90 -19.01
N ILE A 40 -5.55 -2.92 -19.25
CA ILE A 40 -5.65 -4.24 -18.61
C ILE A 40 -4.27 -4.88 -18.40
N PRO A 41 -4.11 -5.81 -17.43
CA PRO A 41 -3.05 -6.80 -17.48
C PRO A 41 -3.21 -7.70 -18.71
N GLY A 42 -2.10 -8.20 -19.28
CA GLY A 42 -2.23 -9.16 -20.35
C GLY A 42 -1.02 -9.29 -21.26
N ASP A 43 -1.18 -10.18 -22.21
CA ASP A 43 -0.24 -10.49 -23.28
C ASP A 43 -1.00 -11.06 -24.51
N ARG A 44 -0.26 -11.66 -25.43
CA ARG A 44 -0.81 -12.31 -26.62
C ARG A 44 -0.68 -13.84 -26.61
N ASP A 45 -0.47 -14.44 -25.46
CA ASP A 45 -0.32 -15.90 -25.34
C ASP A 45 -1.65 -16.62 -25.58
N ASP A 46 -2.79 -15.98 -25.26
CA ASP A 46 -4.12 -16.48 -25.59
C ASP A 46 -4.52 -16.04 -27.02
N PRO A 47 -4.66 -16.97 -27.98
CA PRO A 47 -5.03 -16.63 -29.35
C PRO A 47 -6.47 -16.10 -29.49
N SER A 48 -7.31 -16.22 -28.46
CA SER A 48 -8.66 -15.65 -28.44
C SER A 48 -8.65 -14.13 -28.16
N HIS A 49 -7.54 -13.58 -27.69
CA HIS A 49 -7.38 -12.17 -27.42
C HIS A 49 -7.01 -11.41 -28.71
N ASP A 50 -7.95 -10.61 -29.20
CA ASP A 50 -7.78 -9.80 -30.40
C ASP A 50 -7.41 -8.35 -30.05
N TYR A 51 -6.16 -7.97 -30.37
CA TYR A 51 -5.62 -6.62 -30.18
C TYR A 51 -5.38 -5.89 -31.52
N ARG A 52 -6.04 -6.26 -32.62
CA ARG A 52 -5.81 -5.64 -33.93
C ARG A 52 -6.12 -4.15 -33.96
N ASP A 53 -7.03 -3.69 -33.10
CA ASP A 53 -7.34 -2.27 -32.93
C ASP A 53 -6.39 -1.53 -31.98
N GLY A 54 -5.32 -2.21 -31.52
CA GLY A 54 -4.31 -1.63 -30.63
C GLY A 54 -4.58 -1.87 -29.15
N SER A 55 -3.87 -1.16 -28.26
CA SER A 55 -4.07 -1.11 -26.83
C SER A 55 -3.44 0.16 -26.24
N PHE A 56 -3.97 0.66 -25.14
CA PHE A 56 -3.32 1.67 -24.31
C PHE A 56 -1.94 1.23 -23.85
N GLY A 57 -1.91 0.08 -23.19
CA GLY A 57 -0.74 -0.56 -22.63
C GLY A 57 -1.16 -1.84 -21.91
N LEU A 58 -0.19 -2.65 -21.57
CA LEU A 58 -0.40 -3.92 -20.88
C LEU A 58 0.53 -4.02 -19.67
N GLN A 59 0.04 -4.63 -18.61
CA GLN A 59 0.86 -5.12 -17.51
C GLN A 59 1.36 -6.52 -17.88
N ILE A 60 2.63 -6.61 -18.30
CA ILE A 60 3.20 -7.79 -18.94
C ILE A 60 3.96 -8.62 -17.92
N ASN A 61 3.59 -9.88 -17.77
CA ASN A 61 4.29 -10.82 -16.90
C ASN A 61 5.63 -11.29 -17.50
N VAL A 62 6.53 -11.77 -16.63
CA VAL A 62 7.70 -12.54 -17.08
C VAL A 62 7.24 -13.81 -17.82
N PRO A 63 8.10 -14.41 -18.69
CA PRO A 63 7.73 -15.62 -19.40
C PRO A 63 7.26 -16.75 -18.47
N PRO A 64 6.34 -17.63 -18.92
CA PRO A 64 5.97 -18.82 -18.19
C PRO A 64 7.22 -19.62 -17.80
N GLY A 65 7.25 -20.21 -16.59
CA GLY A 65 8.41 -20.92 -16.04
C GLY A 65 9.49 -20.05 -15.39
N MET A 66 9.35 -18.70 -15.47
CA MET A 66 10.22 -17.75 -14.76
C MET A 66 9.47 -17.02 -13.64
N ARG A 67 8.21 -17.36 -13.41
CA ARG A 67 7.40 -16.81 -12.31
C ARG A 67 7.81 -17.44 -10.99
N ALA A 68 7.86 -16.64 -9.94
CA ALA A 68 8.13 -17.12 -8.60
C ALA A 68 6.87 -17.79 -8.01
N ASP A 69 7.01 -19.00 -7.48
CA ASP A 69 5.94 -19.73 -6.79
C ASP A 69 5.70 -19.23 -5.35
N GLY A 70 6.29 -18.10 -4.99
CA GLY A 70 6.20 -17.46 -3.67
C GLY A 70 7.33 -16.48 -3.39
N PRO A 71 7.33 -15.81 -2.25
CA PRO A 71 8.28 -14.72 -1.96
C PRO A 71 9.76 -15.17 -1.85
N ARG A 72 10.05 -16.46 -1.81
CA ARG A 72 11.42 -16.99 -1.65
C ARG A 72 11.88 -17.93 -2.78
N SER A 73 11.12 -18.07 -3.86
CA SER A 73 11.44 -19.02 -4.93
C SER A 73 12.32 -18.42 -6.04
N ASP A 74 13.49 -17.88 -5.69
CA ASP A 74 14.47 -17.42 -6.67
C ASP A 74 15.21 -18.63 -7.27
N THR A 75 14.61 -19.26 -8.27
CA THR A 75 15.23 -20.39 -8.98
C THR A 75 16.16 -19.95 -10.10
N LEU A 76 16.01 -18.70 -10.60
CA LEU A 76 16.79 -18.18 -11.73
C LEU A 76 17.54 -16.91 -11.35
N PRO A 77 18.73 -16.65 -11.94
CA PRO A 77 19.44 -15.38 -11.76
C PRO A 77 18.58 -14.16 -12.18
N ALA A 78 18.55 -13.13 -11.37
CA ALA A 78 17.79 -11.91 -11.62
C ALA A 78 18.05 -11.32 -13.03
N ALA A 79 19.31 -11.34 -13.47
CA ALA A 79 19.73 -10.89 -14.79
C ALA A 79 19.06 -11.68 -15.92
N THR A 80 18.93 -13.00 -15.78
CA THR A 80 18.26 -13.87 -16.76
C THR A 80 16.78 -13.54 -16.86
N VAL A 81 16.11 -13.37 -15.72
CA VAL A 81 14.68 -13.03 -15.67
C VAL A 81 14.44 -11.66 -16.28
N ALA A 82 15.24 -10.66 -15.93
CA ALA A 82 15.11 -9.30 -16.45
C ALA A 82 15.31 -9.23 -17.97
N ARG A 83 16.31 -9.94 -18.49
CA ARG A 83 16.56 -10.08 -19.94
C ARG A 83 15.33 -10.65 -20.64
N ALA A 84 14.87 -11.81 -20.22
CA ALA A 84 13.74 -12.51 -20.85
C ALA A 84 12.44 -11.68 -20.79
N HIS A 85 12.20 -10.97 -19.68
CA HIS A 85 11.07 -10.06 -19.57
C HIS A 85 11.16 -8.92 -20.58
N THR A 86 12.33 -8.30 -20.74
CA THR A 86 12.56 -7.23 -21.71
C THR A 86 12.37 -7.71 -23.15
N GLU A 87 12.89 -8.91 -23.48
CA GLU A 87 12.70 -9.53 -24.80
C GLU A 87 11.21 -9.77 -25.11
N ARG A 88 10.43 -10.21 -24.09
CA ARG A 88 8.99 -10.40 -24.21
C ARG A 88 8.26 -9.05 -24.44
N ILE A 89 8.57 -8.01 -23.65
CA ILE A 89 8.01 -6.67 -23.84
C ILE A 89 8.34 -6.14 -25.24
N ASN A 90 9.59 -6.29 -25.69
CA ASN A 90 10.01 -5.88 -27.03
C ASN A 90 9.29 -6.65 -28.14
N ALA A 91 9.02 -7.94 -27.94
CA ALA A 91 8.28 -8.74 -28.92
C ALA A 91 6.83 -8.25 -29.07
N LEU A 92 6.17 -7.94 -27.94
CA LEU A 92 4.83 -7.35 -27.95
C LEU A 92 4.86 -5.95 -28.61
N GLN A 93 5.80 -5.08 -28.24
CA GLN A 93 5.95 -3.77 -28.88
C GLN A 93 6.13 -3.87 -30.40
N ARG A 94 6.98 -4.81 -30.90
CA ARG A 94 7.15 -5.01 -32.33
C ARG A 94 5.84 -5.38 -33.00
N TRP A 95 5.05 -6.25 -32.38
CA TRP A 95 3.76 -6.63 -32.94
C TRP A 95 2.80 -5.43 -33.01
N PHE A 96 2.63 -4.67 -31.92
CA PHE A 96 1.73 -3.51 -31.92
C PHE A 96 2.15 -2.43 -32.91
N VAL A 97 3.46 -2.17 -33.04
CA VAL A 97 3.98 -1.18 -33.99
C VAL A 97 3.85 -1.66 -35.42
N ASN A 98 4.07 -2.95 -35.73
CA ASN A 98 4.16 -3.45 -37.09
C ASN A 98 2.86 -4.05 -37.62
N GLU A 99 2.06 -4.71 -36.79
CA GLU A 99 0.91 -5.49 -37.22
C GLU A 99 -0.43 -4.74 -37.03
N THR A 100 -0.52 -3.75 -36.11
CA THR A 100 -1.73 -2.94 -35.98
C THR A 100 -1.78 -1.87 -37.09
N ARG A 101 -2.97 -1.44 -37.43
CA ARG A 101 -3.19 -0.49 -38.52
C ARG A 101 -2.46 0.85 -38.34
N LEU A 102 -2.53 1.41 -37.12
CA LEU A 102 -1.93 2.72 -36.81
C LEU A 102 -0.51 2.62 -36.26
N GLY A 103 -0.08 1.45 -35.84
CA GLY A 103 1.24 1.22 -35.25
C GLY A 103 1.50 2.03 -33.98
N ILE A 104 0.49 2.20 -33.14
CA ILE A 104 0.60 2.91 -31.85
C ILE A 104 1.34 1.99 -30.86
N PRO A 105 2.49 2.41 -30.31
CA PRO A 105 3.20 1.59 -29.34
C PRO A 105 2.43 1.48 -28.01
N LEU A 106 2.60 0.32 -27.34
CA LEU A 106 2.09 0.11 -25.98
C LEU A 106 2.75 1.06 -25.00
N LEU A 107 2.03 1.46 -23.97
CA LEU A 107 2.56 2.04 -22.76
C LEU A 107 2.62 0.92 -21.67
N PRO A 108 3.69 0.07 -21.64
CA PRO A 108 3.78 -0.99 -20.63
C PRO A 108 3.81 -0.39 -19.23
N PHE A 109 2.99 -0.93 -18.32
CA PHE A 109 2.84 -0.39 -16.98
C PHE A 109 3.07 -1.44 -15.90
N GLU A 110 3.44 -0.97 -14.70
CA GLU A 110 3.66 -1.82 -13.54
C GLU A 110 3.58 -1.04 -12.24
N GLU A 111 3.40 -1.77 -11.12
CA GLU A 111 3.59 -1.23 -9.77
C GLU A 111 5.08 -1.10 -9.44
N THR A 112 5.43 -0.02 -8.74
CA THR A 112 6.83 0.24 -8.36
C THR A 112 6.97 0.87 -6.97
N LEU A 113 6.02 0.69 -6.06
CA LEU A 113 5.93 1.40 -4.77
C LEU A 113 7.26 1.44 -4.01
N HIS A 114 7.93 0.29 -3.87
CA HIS A 114 9.24 0.18 -3.20
C HIS A 114 10.18 -0.81 -3.92
N GLY A 115 10.03 -0.91 -5.20
CA GLY A 115 10.73 -1.77 -6.14
C GLY A 115 9.82 -2.14 -7.29
N LEU A 116 10.34 -2.43 -8.45
CA LEU A 116 9.54 -2.91 -9.58
C LEU A 116 8.90 -4.26 -9.21
N THR A 117 7.56 -4.34 -9.21
CA THR A 117 6.79 -5.53 -8.80
C THR A 117 6.89 -6.64 -9.85
N ARG A 118 8.11 -7.05 -10.14
CA ARG A 118 8.45 -8.16 -11.06
C ARG A 118 9.66 -8.93 -10.55
N GLU A 119 9.68 -10.24 -10.85
CA GLU A 119 10.79 -11.12 -10.49
C GLU A 119 12.13 -10.55 -10.94
N GLY A 120 13.13 -10.73 -10.10
CA GLY A 120 14.50 -10.23 -10.36
C GLY A 120 14.70 -8.73 -10.12
N ALA A 121 13.74 -8.02 -9.56
CA ALA A 121 13.91 -6.62 -9.14
C ALA A 121 14.38 -6.52 -7.68
N THR A 122 14.95 -5.36 -7.33
CA THR A 122 15.37 -5.02 -5.97
C THR A 122 14.17 -4.61 -5.12
N THR A 123 14.06 -5.14 -3.91
CA THR A 123 13.04 -4.77 -2.92
C THR A 123 13.63 -3.82 -1.89
N PHE A 124 13.26 -2.55 -1.96
CA PHE A 124 13.60 -1.52 -0.99
C PHE A 124 12.64 -1.56 0.21
N PRO A 125 12.90 -0.79 1.29
CA PRO A 125 11.90 -0.59 2.35
C PRO A 125 10.59 -0.03 1.80
N GLN A 126 9.47 -0.38 2.44
CA GLN A 126 8.14 0.18 2.11
C GLN A 126 8.11 1.71 2.24
N ALA A 127 7.12 2.35 1.60
CA ALA A 127 7.01 3.80 1.57
C ALA A 127 6.98 4.43 2.97
N ILE A 128 6.25 3.85 3.92
CA ILE A 128 6.21 4.32 5.32
C ILE A 128 7.60 4.25 5.99
N ALA A 129 8.38 3.21 5.71
CA ALA A 129 9.74 3.07 6.19
C ALA A 129 10.68 4.10 5.53
N LEU A 130 10.51 4.35 4.22
CA LEU A 130 11.25 5.41 3.53
C LEU A 130 10.91 6.80 4.09
N ALA A 131 9.63 7.04 4.44
CA ALA A 131 9.22 8.28 5.10
C ALA A 131 9.87 8.44 6.47
N ALA A 132 10.02 7.34 7.25
CA ALA A 132 10.67 7.35 8.55
C ALA A 132 12.17 7.76 8.48
N THR A 133 12.78 7.72 7.31
CA THR A 133 14.16 8.22 7.15
C THR A 133 14.26 9.74 7.27
N TRP A 134 13.18 10.48 6.98
CA TRP A 134 13.20 11.94 6.87
C TRP A 134 14.35 12.46 5.99
N ASP A 135 14.64 11.72 4.93
CA ASP A 135 15.74 11.98 4.00
C ASP A 135 15.25 11.90 2.54
N THR A 136 14.87 13.04 1.99
CA THR A 136 14.40 13.16 0.61
C THR A 136 15.49 12.83 -0.42
N ALA A 137 16.76 13.03 -0.08
CA ALA A 137 17.88 12.70 -0.96
C ALA A 137 18.05 11.18 -1.07
N LEU A 138 17.94 10.45 0.05
CA LEU A 138 17.94 8.99 0.05
C LEU A 138 16.75 8.42 -0.71
N VAL A 139 15.53 8.96 -0.50
CA VAL A 139 14.33 8.54 -1.24
C VAL A 139 14.52 8.77 -2.75
N SER A 140 15.11 9.90 -3.16
CA SER A 140 15.40 10.18 -4.57
C SER A 140 16.42 9.21 -5.17
N ARG A 141 17.42 8.76 -4.41
CA ARG A 141 18.37 7.71 -4.84
C ARG A 141 17.67 6.35 -5.01
N VAL A 142 16.80 5.99 -4.06
CA VAL A 142 15.98 4.77 -4.14
C VAL A 142 15.07 4.83 -5.36
N ALA A 143 14.35 5.93 -5.57
CA ALA A 143 13.50 6.14 -6.73
C ALA A 143 14.29 6.08 -8.07
N SER A 144 15.52 6.60 -8.08
CA SER A 144 16.41 6.51 -9.25
C SER A 144 16.82 5.07 -9.57
N ALA A 145 17.08 4.25 -8.55
CA ALA A 145 17.37 2.82 -8.72
C ALA A 145 16.15 2.05 -9.24
N ILE A 146 14.95 2.33 -8.69
CA ILE A 146 13.68 1.78 -9.15
C ILE A 146 13.44 2.18 -10.61
N ALA A 147 13.65 3.45 -10.96
CA ALA A 147 13.51 3.96 -12.31
C ALA A 147 14.47 3.25 -13.29
N ALA A 148 15.72 3.02 -12.89
CA ALA A 148 16.71 2.31 -13.72
C ALA A 148 16.27 0.87 -14.01
N GLU A 149 15.82 0.11 -13.00
CA GLU A 149 15.32 -1.26 -13.19
C GLU A 149 14.03 -1.28 -14.04
N THR A 150 13.11 -0.36 -13.80
CA THR A 150 11.83 -0.25 -14.52
C THR A 150 12.04 0.12 -15.99
N ARG A 151 12.79 1.20 -16.22
CA ARG A 151 13.02 1.73 -17.59
C ARG A 151 13.82 0.77 -18.46
N SER A 152 14.82 0.10 -17.88
CA SER A 152 15.66 -0.86 -18.61
C SER A 152 14.86 -2.07 -19.11
N ARG A 153 13.76 -2.44 -18.44
CA ARG A 153 12.87 -3.51 -18.91
C ARG A 153 11.85 -3.07 -19.96
N GLY A 154 11.80 -1.79 -20.31
CA GLY A 154 10.85 -1.26 -21.28
C GLY A 154 9.49 -0.87 -20.69
N ILE A 155 9.35 -0.90 -19.38
CA ILE A 155 8.16 -0.39 -18.66
C ILE A 155 8.25 1.14 -18.66
N ARG A 156 7.15 1.79 -19.05
CA ARG A 156 7.10 3.23 -19.29
C ARG A 156 6.05 3.96 -18.45
N MET A 157 5.29 3.24 -17.61
CA MET A 157 4.34 3.80 -16.67
C MET A 157 4.42 3.04 -15.35
N SER A 158 4.44 3.79 -14.27
CA SER A 158 4.44 3.34 -12.88
C SER A 158 3.11 3.70 -12.23
N LEU A 159 2.40 2.73 -11.68
CA LEU A 159 1.15 2.94 -10.94
C LEU A 159 1.43 3.38 -9.48
N SER A 160 2.39 4.27 -9.32
CA SER A 160 2.94 4.72 -8.02
C SER A 160 3.32 6.20 -8.10
N PRO A 161 3.51 6.88 -6.94
CA PRO A 161 3.41 6.44 -5.55
C PRO A 161 2.01 6.58 -4.95
N VAL A 162 1.79 5.95 -3.77
CA VAL A 162 0.62 6.25 -2.92
C VAL A 162 0.95 7.49 -2.08
N ILE A 163 0.22 8.59 -2.33
CA ILE A 163 0.39 9.88 -1.63
C ILE A 163 -0.84 10.28 -0.82
N ASN A 164 -1.64 9.28 -0.47
CA ASN A 164 -2.74 9.44 0.48
C ASN A 164 -2.18 9.72 1.87
N ILE A 165 -2.90 10.52 2.64
CA ILE A 165 -2.55 10.81 4.03
C ILE A 165 -3.06 9.67 4.92
N ALA A 166 -2.19 9.10 5.75
CA ALA A 166 -2.53 8.07 6.72
C ALA A 166 -3.35 8.67 7.88
N ASN A 167 -4.59 9.06 7.59
CA ASN A 167 -5.48 9.74 8.53
C ASN A 167 -5.95 8.81 9.67
N ASP A 168 -5.98 7.51 9.42
CA ASP A 168 -6.38 6.51 10.39
C ASP A 168 -5.42 5.32 10.31
N VAL A 169 -4.71 5.04 11.39
CA VAL A 169 -3.69 3.99 11.47
C VAL A 169 -4.26 2.56 11.45
N ARG A 170 -5.59 2.42 11.45
CA ARG A 170 -6.28 1.13 11.25
C ARG A 170 -6.35 0.73 9.78
N TRP A 171 -6.18 1.66 8.86
CA TRP A 171 -6.19 1.39 7.42
C TRP A 171 -5.08 0.41 7.04
N GLY A 172 -5.45 -0.66 6.33
CA GLY A 172 -4.52 -1.71 5.95
C GLY A 172 -3.40 -1.28 4.99
N ARG A 173 -3.60 -0.16 4.26
CA ARG A 173 -2.64 0.38 3.28
C ARG A 173 -1.76 1.51 3.83
N VAL A 174 -1.69 1.70 5.13
CA VAL A 174 -0.77 2.69 5.73
C VAL A 174 0.69 2.43 5.31
N GLU A 175 1.08 1.16 5.18
CA GLU A 175 2.42 0.75 4.74
C GLU A 175 2.86 1.38 3.40
N GLU A 176 1.90 1.65 2.51
CA GLU A 176 2.14 2.20 1.17
C GLU A 176 2.30 3.73 1.17
N THR A 177 1.99 4.41 2.29
CA THR A 177 1.95 5.87 2.40
C THR A 177 3.24 6.45 2.96
N TYR A 178 3.36 7.79 2.90
CA TYR A 178 4.43 8.53 3.58
C TYR A 178 4.00 9.10 4.94
N GLY A 179 2.90 8.59 5.53
CA GLY A 179 2.46 8.92 6.88
C GLY A 179 1.31 9.92 6.95
N GLU A 180 1.13 10.52 8.14
CA GLU A 180 -0.05 11.36 8.46
C GLU A 180 0.11 12.82 8.06
N ASP A 181 1.32 13.28 7.76
CA ASP A 181 1.61 14.70 7.57
C ASP A 181 1.63 15.10 6.10
N THR A 182 0.95 16.19 5.80
CA THR A 182 0.80 16.72 4.44
C THR A 182 2.12 17.23 3.85
N TRP A 183 2.96 17.92 4.67
CA TRP A 183 4.25 18.44 4.22
C TRP A 183 5.26 17.33 3.97
N LEU A 184 5.40 16.39 4.92
CA LEU A 184 6.29 15.24 4.79
C LEU A 184 5.90 14.41 3.56
N THR A 185 4.60 14.08 3.41
CA THR A 185 4.10 13.34 2.23
C THR A 185 4.40 14.07 0.93
N SER A 186 4.20 15.40 0.87
CA SER A 186 4.51 16.20 -0.32
C SER A 186 6.01 16.18 -0.65
N ALA A 187 6.89 16.29 0.36
CA ALA A 187 8.34 16.26 0.18
C ALA A 187 8.82 14.89 -0.34
N MET A 188 8.30 13.79 0.25
CA MET A 188 8.62 12.42 -0.16
C MET A 188 8.06 12.09 -1.54
N ALA A 189 6.83 12.51 -1.83
CA ALA A 189 6.21 12.36 -3.16
C ALA A 189 7.06 13.02 -4.25
N ARG A 190 7.52 14.25 -4.05
CA ARG A 190 8.40 14.94 -4.98
C ARG A 190 9.73 14.18 -5.17
N ALA A 191 10.33 13.71 -4.07
CA ALA A 191 11.59 12.96 -4.11
C ALA A 191 11.46 11.64 -4.87
N TYR A 192 10.30 10.98 -4.80
CA TYR A 192 10.02 9.74 -5.50
C TYR A 192 9.66 9.98 -6.98
N ILE A 193 8.73 10.89 -7.27
CA ILE A 193 8.17 11.10 -8.62
C ILE A 193 9.22 11.66 -9.59
N THR A 194 9.99 12.67 -9.14
CA THR A 194 10.90 13.40 -10.02
C THR A 194 11.92 12.49 -10.75
N PRO A 195 12.61 11.54 -10.10
CA PRO A 195 13.55 10.65 -10.79
C PRO A 195 12.88 9.74 -11.83
N LEU A 196 11.66 9.24 -11.56
CA LEU A 196 10.93 8.39 -12.51
C LEU A 196 10.51 9.20 -13.74
N GLU A 197 9.93 10.40 -13.53
CA GLU A 197 9.52 11.27 -14.65
C GLU A 197 10.72 11.69 -15.52
N LEU A 198 11.87 12.03 -14.91
CA LEU A 198 13.12 12.34 -15.61
C LEU A 198 13.67 11.12 -16.39
N ALA A 199 13.46 9.92 -15.91
CA ALA A 199 13.83 8.69 -16.61
C ALA A 199 12.87 8.34 -17.76
N GLY A 200 11.82 9.14 -18.00
CA GLY A 200 10.82 8.91 -19.04
C GLY A 200 9.82 7.82 -18.67
N ILE A 201 9.51 7.66 -17.39
CA ILE A 201 8.45 6.82 -16.86
C ILE A 201 7.31 7.73 -16.41
N VAL A 202 6.10 7.48 -16.89
CA VAL A 202 4.89 8.19 -16.45
C VAL A 202 4.56 7.70 -15.03
N THR A 203 4.58 8.59 -14.05
CA THR A 203 4.16 8.27 -12.69
C THR A 203 2.66 8.50 -12.53
N THR A 204 2.04 7.73 -11.66
CA THR A 204 0.59 7.77 -11.40
C THR A 204 0.34 7.91 -9.90
N PRO A 205 0.51 9.13 -9.35
CA PRO A 205 0.15 9.39 -7.95
C PRO A 205 -1.27 8.91 -7.67
N LYS A 206 -1.45 8.23 -6.54
CA LYS A 206 -2.73 7.58 -6.20
C LYS A 206 -3.01 7.66 -4.70
N HIS A 207 -4.22 7.47 -4.28
CA HIS A 207 -5.48 7.39 -5.05
C HIS A 207 -6.21 8.73 -4.91
N PHE A 208 -6.66 9.32 -6.00
CA PHE A 208 -7.29 10.64 -6.01
C PHE A 208 -8.80 10.48 -5.82
N ILE A 209 -9.35 10.65 -4.57
CA ILE A 209 -8.70 11.27 -3.41
C ILE A 209 -9.03 10.50 -2.14
N ALA A 210 -8.11 10.57 -1.20
CA ALA A 210 -8.15 10.07 0.17
C ALA A 210 -8.09 8.55 0.34
N ASN A 211 -8.95 7.76 -0.28
CA ASN A 211 -9.01 6.29 -0.30
C ASN A 211 -9.20 5.60 1.06
N VAL A 212 -9.32 6.33 2.15
CA VAL A 212 -9.61 5.82 3.49
C VAL A 212 -10.80 6.58 4.09
N GLY A 213 -11.82 5.85 4.49
CA GLY A 213 -13.04 6.42 5.06
C GLY A 213 -13.20 6.09 6.55
N ASP A 214 -14.42 6.21 7.03
CA ASP A 214 -14.76 6.05 8.43
C ASP A 214 -14.32 4.72 9.02
N GLY A 215 -13.76 4.80 10.23
CA GLY A 215 -13.23 3.64 10.93
C GLY A 215 -11.93 3.08 10.35
N GLY A 216 -11.21 3.86 9.55
CA GLY A 216 -9.94 3.46 8.93
C GLY A 216 -10.11 2.39 7.86
N ARG A 217 -11.30 2.32 7.23
CA ARG A 217 -11.61 1.26 6.26
C ARG A 217 -11.22 1.68 4.85
N ASP A 218 -10.57 0.76 4.18
CA ASP A 218 -10.14 0.94 2.79
C ASP A 218 -11.33 1.19 1.87
N SER A 219 -11.20 2.20 1.02
CA SER A 219 -12.19 2.50 -0.02
C SER A 219 -13.60 2.86 0.48
N TYR A 220 -13.76 3.14 1.76
CA TYR A 220 -15.03 3.55 2.35
C TYR A 220 -15.41 4.97 1.93
N PRO A 221 -16.73 5.30 1.87
CA PRO A 221 -17.19 6.66 1.60
C PRO A 221 -16.57 7.68 2.54
N ILE A 222 -16.29 8.87 2.01
CA ILE A 222 -15.79 10.00 2.80
C ILE A 222 -16.70 11.21 2.64
N GLU A 223 -16.91 11.93 3.76
CA GLU A 223 -17.67 13.16 3.83
C GLU A 223 -16.76 14.28 4.35
N PHE A 224 -15.74 14.62 3.56
CA PHE A 224 -14.77 15.63 3.94
C PHE A 224 -15.20 17.01 3.43
N SER A 225 -15.16 18.00 4.33
CA SER A 225 -15.38 19.38 3.90
C SER A 225 -14.37 19.78 2.84
N ARG A 226 -14.76 20.68 1.94
CA ARG A 226 -13.86 21.24 0.92
C ARG A 226 -12.59 21.82 1.57
N ARG A 227 -12.69 22.49 2.73
CA ARG A 227 -11.54 23.00 3.49
C ARG A 227 -10.56 21.89 3.85
N LEU A 228 -11.05 20.77 4.37
CA LEU A 228 -10.21 19.64 4.75
C LEU A 228 -9.47 19.05 3.55
N LEU A 229 -10.15 18.95 2.41
CA LEU A 229 -9.53 18.50 1.16
C LEU A 229 -8.43 19.48 0.72
N ASP A 230 -8.70 20.77 0.68
CA ASP A 230 -7.77 21.79 0.22
C ASP A 230 -6.56 21.99 1.15
N GLU A 231 -6.75 21.83 2.47
CA GLU A 231 -5.68 22.05 3.45
C GLU A 231 -4.83 20.79 3.69
N ARG A 232 -5.40 19.58 3.53
CA ARG A 232 -4.73 18.35 3.95
C ARG A 232 -4.52 17.31 2.84
N TYR A 233 -5.53 17.02 2.03
CA TYR A 233 -5.49 15.90 1.09
C TYR A 233 -5.03 16.28 -0.32
N PHE A 234 -5.32 17.49 -0.78
CA PHE A 234 -4.92 17.96 -2.10
C PHE A 234 -3.44 18.37 -2.23
N PRO A 235 -2.76 18.95 -1.21
CA PRO A 235 -1.42 19.48 -1.40
C PRO A 235 -0.38 18.46 -1.91
N PRO A 236 -0.36 17.17 -1.49
CA PRO A 236 0.55 16.20 -2.07
C PRO A 236 0.34 16.00 -3.57
N PHE A 237 -0.90 16.00 -4.04
CA PHE A 237 -1.23 15.89 -5.48
C PHE A 237 -0.85 17.16 -6.24
N VAL A 238 -1.07 18.33 -5.67
CA VAL A 238 -0.61 19.60 -6.26
C VAL A 238 0.91 19.59 -6.43
N THR A 239 1.66 19.13 -5.43
CA THR A 239 3.13 18.96 -5.50
C THR A 239 3.52 17.95 -6.58
N ALA A 240 2.82 16.81 -6.67
CA ALA A 240 3.07 15.80 -7.69
C ALA A 240 2.95 16.37 -9.12
N PHE A 241 1.93 17.20 -9.39
CA PHE A 241 1.70 17.74 -10.74
C PHE A 241 2.52 19.00 -11.03
N ARG A 242 2.55 19.96 -10.12
CA ARG A 242 3.20 21.26 -10.36
C ARG A 242 4.71 21.21 -10.19
N ASP A 243 5.20 20.48 -9.17
CA ASP A 243 6.62 20.47 -8.84
C ASP A 243 7.32 19.26 -9.43
N ALA A 244 6.78 18.05 -9.24
CA ALA A 244 7.40 16.81 -9.69
C ALA A 244 7.00 16.39 -11.12
N LYS A 245 6.03 17.08 -11.77
CA LYS A 245 5.62 16.91 -13.17
C LYS A 245 5.02 15.54 -13.50
N ALA A 246 4.31 14.91 -12.56
CA ALA A 246 3.59 13.68 -12.82
C ALA A 246 2.61 13.84 -14.01
N ARG A 247 2.62 12.87 -14.93
CA ARG A 247 1.87 12.90 -16.19
C ARG A 247 0.58 12.08 -16.15
N SER A 248 0.32 11.35 -15.10
CA SER A 248 -0.97 10.71 -14.88
C SER A 248 -1.40 10.76 -13.42
N VAL A 249 -2.63 10.33 -13.14
CA VAL A 249 -3.19 10.18 -11.80
C VAL A 249 -4.22 9.06 -11.80
N MET A 250 -4.32 8.31 -10.70
CA MET A 250 -5.34 7.28 -10.50
C MET A 250 -6.43 7.78 -9.57
N SER A 251 -7.70 7.73 -10.01
CA SER A 251 -8.85 8.02 -9.14
C SER A 251 -9.05 6.93 -8.11
N ALA A 252 -9.57 7.29 -6.94
CA ALA A 252 -9.81 6.35 -5.84
C ALA A 252 -11.05 5.48 -6.05
N TYR A 253 -11.15 4.39 -5.29
CA TYR A 253 -12.35 3.53 -5.25
C TYR A 253 -13.53 4.18 -4.55
N ASN A 254 -13.29 4.99 -3.53
CA ASN A 254 -14.33 5.53 -2.65
C ASN A 254 -15.19 6.59 -3.33
N SER A 255 -16.35 6.85 -2.74
CA SER A 255 -17.10 8.07 -3.00
C SER A 255 -16.61 9.22 -2.12
N VAL A 256 -16.75 10.45 -2.62
CA VAL A 256 -16.51 11.69 -1.90
C VAL A 256 -17.81 12.49 -1.93
N ASP A 257 -18.37 12.78 -0.75
CA ASP A 257 -19.63 13.52 -0.62
C ASP A 257 -20.73 12.92 -1.53
N GLY A 258 -20.87 11.59 -1.47
CA GLY A 258 -21.85 10.81 -2.23
C GLY A 258 -21.52 10.57 -3.72
N SER A 259 -20.49 11.20 -4.28
CA SER A 259 -20.09 11.00 -5.69
C SER A 259 -18.91 10.04 -5.79
N ALA A 260 -19.02 8.98 -6.59
CA ALA A 260 -17.90 8.10 -6.88
C ALA A 260 -16.72 8.91 -7.43
N ALA A 261 -15.50 8.73 -6.89
CA ALA A 261 -14.32 9.51 -7.30
C ALA A 261 -14.04 9.42 -8.80
N THR A 262 -14.30 8.25 -9.41
CA THR A 262 -14.19 8.02 -10.86
C THR A 262 -15.21 8.78 -11.71
N GLN A 263 -16.29 9.31 -11.10
CA GLN A 263 -17.38 10.02 -11.77
C GLN A 263 -17.58 11.44 -11.25
N SER A 264 -16.69 11.91 -10.39
CA SER A 264 -16.79 13.24 -9.80
C SER A 264 -16.23 14.32 -10.74
N ARG A 265 -17.13 15.00 -11.44
CA ARG A 265 -16.78 16.17 -12.27
C ARG A 265 -16.02 17.23 -11.44
N LEU A 266 -16.46 17.45 -10.18
CA LEU A 266 -15.80 18.37 -9.26
C LEU A 266 -14.32 18.01 -9.11
N LEU A 267 -14.00 16.73 -8.87
CA LEU A 267 -12.62 16.29 -8.66
C LEU A 267 -11.82 16.26 -9.98
N LEU A 268 -12.33 15.56 -10.99
CA LEU A 268 -11.58 15.22 -12.19
C LEU A 268 -11.47 16.38 -13.20
N THR A 269 -12.48 17.26 -13.23
CA THR A 269 -12.51 18.40 -14.16
C THR A 269 -12.29 19.72 -13.44
N ASP A 270 -13.15 20.07 -12.48
CA ASP A 270 -13.16 21.44 -11.95
C ASP A 270 -11.93 21.70 -11.07
N VAL A 271 -11.55 20.75 -10.20
CA VAL A 271 -10.36 20.87 -9.35
C VAL A 271 -9.08 20.54 -10.13
N LEU A 272 -8.99 19.34 -10.68
CA LEU A 272 -7.75 18.80 -11.24
C LEU A 272 -7.33 19.56 -12.51
N ARG A 273 -8.25 19.70 -13.47
CA ARG A 273 -7.94 20.30 -14.78
C ARG A 273 -8.07 21.82 -14.76
N THR A 274 -9.24 22.34 -14.40
CA THR A 274 -9.50 23.78 -14.40
C THR A 274 -8.74 24.49 -13.29
N GLY A 275 -8.80 23.97 -12.07
CA GLY A 275 -8.20 24.62 -10.91
C GLY A 275 -6.68 24.49 -10.85
N TRP A 276 -6.13 23.30 -11.16
CA TRP A 276 -4.68 23.07 -11.06
C TRP A 276 -3.96 23.08 -12.40
N GLY A 277 -4.68 23.08 -13.53
CA GLY A 277 -4.09 23.08 -14.87
C GLY A 277 -3.45 21.74 -15.25
N PHE A 278 -3.92 20.62 -14.70
CA PHE A 278 -3.38 19.30 -15.03
C PHE A 278 -3.64 18.93 -16.50
N THR A 279 -2.60 18.65 -17.24
CA THR A 279 -2.63 18.36 -18.69
C THR A 279 -2.41 16.88 -19.02
N GLY A 280 -2.09 16.06 -18.02
CA GLY A 280 -1.93 14.63 -18.16
C GLY A 280 -3.26 13.87 -18.27
N PHE A 281 -3.22 12.55 -18.16
CA PHE A 281 -4.42 11.71 -18.22
C PHE A 281 -4.78 11.12 -16.83
N VAL A 282 -6.07 10.84 -16.65
CA VAL A 282 -6.64 10.23 -15.44
C VAL A 282 -6.98 8.78 -15.77
N ILE A 283 -6.50 7.84 -14.96
CA ILE A 283 -6.96 6.44 -15.00
C ILE A 283 -7.88 6.15 -13.82
N SER A 284 -8.82 5.23 -13.96
CA SER A 284 -9.51 4.67 -12.80
C SER A 284 -8.60 3.71 -12.04
N ASP A 285 -8.87 3.47 -10.75
CA ASP A 285 -8.36 2.27 -10.11
C ASP A 285 -8.96 1.01 -10.77
N ALA A 286 -8.37 -0.15 -10.50
CA ALA A 286 -8.78 -1.41 -11.12
C ALA A 286 -10.25 -1.74 -10.82
N ALA A 287 -11.07 -1.84 -11.86
CA ALA A 287 -12.53 -2.05 -11.79
C ALA A 287 -13.35 -0.91 -11.12
N ALA A 288 -12.73 0.19 -10.68
CA ALA A 288 -13.43 1.27 -9.96
C ALA A 288 -14.52 1.95 -10.81
N THR A 289 -14.39 2.01 -12.14
CA THR A 289 -15.46 2.54 -13.01
C THR A 289 -16.75 1.73 -12.88
N GLY A 290 -16.66 0.39 -12.84
CA GLY A 290 -17.79 -0.50 -12.58
C GLY A 290 -18.30 -0.42 -11.14
N GLY A 291 -17.46 0.02 -10.20
CA GLY A 291 -17.82 0.25 -8.80
C GLY A 291 -19.01 1.20 -8.62
N ALA A 292 -19.21 2.15 -9.53
CA ALA A 292 -20.38 3.03 -9.52
C ALA A 292 -21.71 2.25 -9.61
N THR A 293 -21.71 1.10 -10.27
CA THR A 293 -22.90 0.22 -10.35
C THR A 293 -23.00 -0.70 -9.14
N VAL A 294 -21.89 -1.37 -8.76
CA VAL A 294 -21.96 -2.49 -7.80
C VAL A 294 -21.60 -2.11 -6.35
N LEU A 295 -20.93 -0.97 -6.13
CA LEU A 295 -20.54 -0.50 -4.79
C LEU A 295 -21.31 0.75 -4.37
N HIS A 296 -21.39 1.75 -5.27
CA HIS A 296 -22.00 3.04 -4.96
C HIS A 296 -23.48 3.11 -5.31
N HIS A 297 -23.96 2.20 -6.17
CA HIS A 297 -25.35 2.17 -6.66
C HIS A 297 -25.80 3.50 -7.26
N THR A 298 -24.87 4.23 -7.89
CA THR A 298 -25.13 5.51 -8.56
C THR A 298 -25.45 5.34 -10.04
N GLU A 299 -25.17 4.15 -10.61
CA GLU A 299 -25.35 3.84 -12.01
C GLU A 299 -26.10 2.52 -12.22
N ALA A 300 -27.03 2.53 -13.19
CA ALA A 300 -27.87 1.37 -13.47
C ALA A 300 -27.11 0.25 -14.24
N SER A 301 -25.99 0.58 -14.88
CA SER A 301 -25.24 -0.36 -15.72
C SER A 301 -23.78 0.08 -15.93
N THR A 302 -22.93 -0.86 -16.31
CA THR A 302 -21.56 -0.58 -16.74
C THR A 302 -21.50 0.45 -17.89
N ALA A 303 -22.49 0.45 -18.78
CA ALA A 303 -22.52 1.38 -19.89
C ALA A 303 -22.76 2.83 -19.45
N THR A 304 -23.70 3.05 -18.53
CA THR A 304 -23.95 4.39 -17.98
C THR A 304 -22.80 4.82 -17.06
N ALA A 305 -22.21 3.90 -16.31
CA ALA A 305 -21.03 4.16 -15.49
C ALA A 305 -19.84 4.63 -16.34
N ALA A 306 -19.53 3.96 -17.45
CA ALA A 306 -18.47 4.35 -18.38
C ALA A 306 -18.73 5.74 -18.98
N ARG A 307 -19.96 6.02 -19.45
CA ARG A 307 -20.33 7.32 -19.99
C ARG A 307 -20.11 8.44 -18.97
N HIS A 308 -20.66 8.30 -17.79
CA HIS A 308 -20.59 9.33 -16.75
C HIS A 308 -19.13 9.56 -16.32
N ALA A 309 -18.32 8.51 -16.19
CA ALA A 309 -16.91 8.63 -15.85
C ALA A 309 -16.13 9.45 -16.89
N LEU A 310 -16.28 9.14 -18.19
CA LEU A 310 -15.64 9.87 -19.27
C LEU A 310 -16.11 11.33 -19.36
N GLU A 311 -17.43 11.58 -19.23
CA GLU A 311 -18.00 12.93 -19.22
C GLU A 311 -17.52 13.76 -18.00
N SER A 312 -17.18 13.10 -16.90
CA SER A 312 -16.63 13.73 -15.69
C SER A 312 -15.14 14.03 -15.76
N GLY A 313 -14.43 13.46 -16.74
CA GLY A 313 -12.99 13.74 -16.94
C GLY A 313 -12.05 12.56 -16.75
N LEU A 314 -12.56 11.33 -16.57
CA LEU A 314 -11.75 10.11 -16.66
C LEU A 314 -11.28 9.92 -18.11
N ASP A 315 -10.07 9.42 -18.31
CA ASP A 315 -9.49 9.19 -19.64
C ASP A 315 -9.32 7.71 -19.95
N VAL A 316 -8.96 6.90 -18.97
CA VAL A 316 -8.66 5.48 -19.14
C VAL A 316 -9.38 4.65 -18.10
N ILE A 317 -10.13 3.66 -18.57
CA ILE A 317 -10.83 2.67 -17.75
C ILE A 317 -9.87 1.52 -17.49
N PHE A 318 -9.46 1.30 -16.23
CA PHE A 318 -8.59 0.19 -15.84
C PHE A 318 -9.42 -1.00 -15.38
N GLN A 319 -9.17 -2.15 -15.99
CA GLN A 319 -9.81 -3.42 -15.65
C GLN A 319 -8.77 -4.53 -15.44
N SER A 320 -9.19 -5.67 -14.88
CA SER A 320 -8.28 -6.74 -14.47
C SER A 320 -8.19 -7.91 -15.45
N THR A 321 -9.14 -8.06 -16.40
CA THR A 321 -9.13 -9.14 -17.42
C THR A 321 -9.50 -8.63 -18.81
N TYR A 322 -9.07 -9.39 -19.83
CA TYR A 322 -9.39 -9.08 -21.24
C TYR A 322 -10.90 -9.09 -21.51
N GLU A 323 -11.65 -10.05 -20.97
CA GLU A 323 -13.09 -10.23 -21.24
C GLU A 323 -13.92 -9.01 -20.78
N GLN A 324 -13.41 -8.27 -19.80
CA GLN A 324 -14.06 -7.06 -19.29
C GLN A 324 -14.10 -5.92 -20.31
N HIS A 325 -13.34 -5.99 -21.42
CA HIS A 325 -13.46 -4.99 -22.49
C HIS A 325 -14.85 -4.98 -23.15
N ARG A 326 -15.54 -6.11 -23.20
CA ARG A 326 -16.80 -6.27 -23.98
C ARG A 326 -17.91 -5.32 -23.55
N PRO A 327 -18.30 -5.22 -22.26
CA PRO A 327 -19.33 -4.27 -21.84
C PRO A 327 -18.91 -2.81 -22.04
N TYR A 328 -17.63 -2.50 -21.87
CA TYR A 328 -17.13 -1.12 -22.06
C TYR A 328 -17.03 -0.73 -23.52
N LEU A 329 -16.60 -1.62 -24.42
CA LEU A 329 -16.62 -1.37 -25.86
C LEU A 329 -18.05 -1.18 -26.37
N ALA A 330 -18.99 -1.99 -25.85
CA ALA A 330 -20.41 -1.81 -26.15
C ALA A 330 -20.93 -0.44 -25.68
N ALA A 331 -20.45 0.05 -24.53
CA ALA A 331 -20.79 1.38 -24.04
C ALA A 331 -20.28 2.50 -24.99
N PHE A 332 -19.04 2.41 -25.45
CA PHE A 332 -18.49 3.36 -26.42
C PHE A 332 -19.31 3.43 -27.69
N ARG A 333 -19.82 2.28 -28.16
CA ARG A 333 -20.63 2.19 -29.39
C ARG A 333 -22.08 2.65 -29.19
N ASN A 334 -22.68 2.41 -28.03
CA ASN A 334 -24.13 2.43 -27.86
C ASN A 334 -24.65 3.31 -26.71
N ALA A 335 -23.79 3.78 -25.78
CA ALA A 335 -24.25 4.53 -24.60
C ALA A 335 -24.45 6.03 -24.85
N GLY A 336 -24.30 6.51 -26.07
CA GLY A 336 -24.49 7.92 -26.43
C GLY A 336 -23.39 8.85 -25.91
N ILE A 337 -22.16 8.35 -25.68
CA ILE A 337 -21.02 9.18 -25.31
C ILE A 337 -20.69 10.10 -26.49
N ALA A 338 -20.64 11.40 -26.25
CA ALA A 338 -20.34 12.36 -27.30
C ALA A 338 -18.93 12.11 -27.90
N PRO A 339 -18.76 12.07 -29.22
CA PRO A 339 -17.45 11.83 -29.84
C PRO A 339 -16.34 12.75 -29.31
N ALA A 340 -16.65 14.01 -29.04
CA ALA A 340 -15.70 14.98 -28.50
C ALA A 340 -15.20 14.63 -27.09
N VAL A 341 -15.97 13.91 -26.28
CA VAL A 341 -15.57 13.41 -24.95
C VAL A 341 -14.54 12.30 -25.11
N ILE A 342 -14.84 11.32 -25.99
CA ILE A 342 -13.91 10.22 -26.34
C ILE A 342 -12.61 10.80 -26.91
N ASP A 343 -12.73 11.72 -27.87
CA ASP A 343 -11.57 12.35 -28.52
C ASP A 343 -10.70 13.11 -27.53
N SER A 344 -11.30 13.80 -26.57
CA SER A 344 -10.57 14.52 -25.54
C SER A 344 -9.79 13.57 -24.61
N ALA A 345 -10.40 12.46 -24.21
CA ALA A 345 -9.76 11.43 -23.38
C ALA A 345 -8.56 10.80 -24.11
N VAL A 346 -8.79 10.32 -25.33
CA VAL A 346 -7.74 9.70 -26.17
C VAL A 346 -6.62 10.68 -26.51
N ALA A 347 -6.95 11.96 -26.81
CA ALA A 347 -5.97 12.98 -27.10
C ALA A 347 -4.99 13.20 -25.93
N ARG A 348 -5.46 13.18 -24.68
CA ARG A 348 -4.57 13.31 -23.51
C ARG A 348 -3.60 12.15 -23.37
N VAL A 349 -4.05 10.92 -23.62
CA VAL A 349 -3.20 9.71 -23.64
C VAL A 349 -2.16 9.80 -24.76
N LEU A 350 -2.59 10.09 -25.99
CA LEU A 350 -1.69 10.17 -27.15
C LEU A 350 -0.65 11.28 -27.00
N ARG A 351 -1.05 12.45 -26.50
CA ARG A 351 -0.14 13.56 -26.20
C ARG A 351 0.99 13.12 -25.27
N VAL A 352 0.67 12.39 -24.19
CA VAL A 352 1.69 11.85 -23.26
C VAL A 352 2.59 10.84 -23.96
N LYS A 353 2.03 9.90 -24.76
CA LYS A 353 2.82 8.94 -25.55
C LYS A 353 3.79 9.62 -26.49
N PHE A 354 3.37 10.70 -27.18
CA PHE A 354 4.26 11.49 -28.05
C PHE A 354 5.29 12.30 -27.25
N ALA A 355 4.87 12.99 -26.21
CA ALA A 355 5.76 13.84 -25.40
C ALA A 355 6.88 13.06 -24.69
N MET A 356 6.66 11.78 -24.37
CA MET A 356 7.69 10.92 -23.79
C MET A 356 8.57 10.20 -24.85
N GLY A 357 8.38 10.47 -26.14
CA GLY A 357 9.14 9.87 -27.23
C GLY A 357 8.90 8.36 -27.40
N LEU A 358 7.70 7.88 -27.06
CA LEU A 358 7.41 6.45 -27.10
C LEU A 358 7.39 5.89 -28.52
N PHE A 359 6.97 6.70 -29.49
CA PHE A 359 6.96 6.33 -30.92
C PHE A 359 8.37 6.19 -31.49
N GLU A 360 9.34 6.96 -31.00
CA GLU A 360 10.73 6.96 -31.40
C GLU A 360 11.57 5.92 -30.66
N SER A 361 11.18 5.61 -29.40
CA SER A 361 11.94 4.75 -28.49
C SER A 361 11.02 3.75 -27.78
N ALA A 362 10.37 2.88 -28.56
CA ALA A 362 9.45 1.87 -28.06
C ALA A 362 10.16 0.66 -27.42
N TYR A 363 11.43 0.43 -27.74
CA TYR A 363 12.18 -0.77 -27.35
C TYR A 363 13.19 -0.49 -26.23
N ALA A 364 13.50 -1.53 -25.47
CA ALA A 364 14.52 -1.52 -24.43
C ALA A 364 15.65 -2.51 -24.75
N ASN A 365 16.84 -2.27 -24.18
CA ASN A 365 17.98 -3.16 -24.36
C ASN A 365 17.99 -4.27 -23.30
N PRO A 366 17.85 -5.58 -23.66
CA PRO A 366 17.85 -6.68 -22.72
C PRO A 366 19.14 -6.82 -21.90
N ASP A 367 20.31 -6.42 -22.46
CA ASP A 367 21.58 -6.43 -21.73
C ASP A 367 21.60 -5.38 -20.62
N SER A 368 21.02 -4.20 -20.90
CA SER A 368 20.87 -3.16 -19.88
C SER A 368 19.96 -3.63 -18.74
N ALA A 369 18.85 -4.29 -19.06
CA ALA A 369 17.95 -4.85 -18.05
C ALA A 369 18.65 -5.90 -17.17
N ALA A 370 19.42 -6.80 -17.78
CA ALA A 370 20.20 -7.80 -17.07
C ALA A 370 21.23 -7.16 -16.13
N ALA A 371 21.89 -6.08 -16.55
CA ALA A 371 22.92 -5.39 -15.76
C ALA A 371 22.32 -4.62 -14.57
N GLN A 372 21.10 -4.07 -14.70
CA GLN A 372 20.42 -3.32 -13.64
C GLN A 372 19.79 -4.24 -12.58
N ALA A 373 19.33 -5.43 -12.96
CA ALA A 373 18.57 -6.32 -12.11
C ALA A 373 19.33 -6.73 -10.83
N ARG A 374 18.84 -6.29 -9.68
CA ARG A 374 19.46 -6.52 -8.36
C ARG A 374 20.97 -6.27 -8.34
N SER A 375 21.41 -5.22 -8.98
CA SER A 375 22.83 -4.90 -9.02
C SER A 375 23.43 -4.78 -7.61
N PRO A 376 24.74 -5.03 -7.43
CA PRO A 376 25.38 -4.86 -6.12
C PRO A 376 25.16 -3.46 -5.53
N ALA A 377 25.14 -2.42 -6.37
CA ALA A 377 24.88 -1.04 -5.95
C ALA A 377 23.45 -0.87 -5.41
N HIS A 378 22.44 -1.46 -6.06
CA HIS A 378 21.05 -1.42 -5.60
C HIS A 378 20.87 -2.20 -4.29
N ARG A 379 21.56 -3.32 -4.11
CA ARG A 379 21.54 -4.07 -2.84
C ARG A 379 22.17 -3.29 -1.69
N LEU A 380 23.29 -2.62 -1.93
CA LEU A 380 23.91 -1.75 -0.92
C LEU A 380 22.99 -0.58 -0.55
N LEU A 381 22.36 0.05 -1.54
CA LEU A 381 21.39 1.11 -1.32
C LEU A 381 20.15 0.60 -0.55
N ALA A 382 19.66 -0.62 -0.84
CA ALA A 382 18.56 -1.23 -0.09
C ALA A 382 18.93 -1.43 1.39
N ARG A 383 20.17 -1.86 1.69
CA ARG A 383 20.66 -1.99 3.08
C ARG A 383 20.81 -0.62 3.76
N GLU A 384 21.36 0.38 3.07
CA GLU A 384 21.47 1.75 3.57
C GLU A 384 20.09 2.31 3.92
N ALA A 385 19.12 2.19 2.98
CA ALA A 385 17.77 2.67 3.18
C ALA A 385 17.06 1.94 4.33
N ALA A 386 17.23 0.62 4.43
CA ALA A 386 16.69 -0.16 5.52
C ALA A 386 17.26 0.27 6.89
N ALA A 387 18.57 0.43 6.98
CA ALA A 387 19.22 0.86 8.23
C ALA A 387 18.82 2.29 8.62
N ALA A 388 18.63 3.18 7.63
CA ALA A 388 18.20 4.56 7.84
C ALA A 388 16.73 4.68 8.24
N SER A 389 15.89 3.66 8.01
CA SER A 389 14.45 3.67 8.28
C SER A 389 14.07 3.10 9.65
N ILE A 390 14.95 2.38 10.32
CA ILE A 390 14.66 1.74 11.62
C ILE A 390 14.55 2.78 12.72
N VAL A 391 13.37 2.84 13.37
CA VAL A 391 13.10 3.77 14.47
C VAL A 391 13.40 3.12 15.82
N LEU A 392 14.23 3.75 16.64
CA LEU A 392 14.42 3.36 18.03
C LEU A 392 13.33 4.05 18.87
N LEU A 393 12.34 3.28 19.33
CA LEU A 393 11.19 3.81 20.08
C LEU A 393 11.48 3.94 21.57
N ARG A 394 12.18 2.96 22.16
CA ARG A 394 12.53 2.89 23.57
C ARG A 394 13.92 2.29 23.74
N ASN A 395 14.72 2.78 24.71
CA ASN A 395 16.05 2.24 25.05
C ASN A 395 16.40 2.52 26.52
N GLU A 396 15.80 1.77 27.43
CA GLU A 396 16.07 1.90 28.86
C GLU A 396 17.44 1.36 29.22
N HIS A 397 18.08 2.02 30.20
CA HIS A 397 19.40 1.65 30.70
C HIS A 397 20.47 1.55 29.58
N ALA A 398 20.30 2.26 28.46
CA ALA A 398 21.15 2.17 27.27
C ALA A 398 21.38 0.70 26.84
N ARG A 399 20.32 -0.09 26.84
CA ARG A 399 20.38 -1.52 26.48
C ARG A 399 20.92 -1.74 25.08
N LEU A 400 20.56 -0.88 24.16
CA LEU A 400 21.14 -0.84 22.81
C LEU A 400 22.13 0.32 22.68
N PRO A 401 23.20 0.13 21.89
CA PRO A 401 23.56 -1.07 21.15
C PRO A 401 24.06 -2.20 22.05
N LEU A 402 23.84 -3.45 21.60
CA LEU A 402 24.32 -4.65 22.31
C LEU A 402 25.85 -4.64 22.41
N THR A 403 26.36 -4.86 23.60
CA THR A 403 27.79 -4.90 23.85
C THR A 403 28.36 -6.32 23.67
N SER A 404 29.68 -6.45 23.65
CA SER A 404 30.36 -7.74 23.58
C SER A 404 30.10 -8.67 24.78
N SER A 405 29.44 -8.18 25.84
CA SER A 405 29.02 -8.98 26.99
C SER A 405 27.79 -9.86 26.67
N ALA A 406 27.00 -9.53 25.64
CA ALA A 406 25.89 -10.35 25.19
C ALA A 406 26.40 -11.57 24.37
N ARG A 407 26.84 -12.61 25.05
CA ARG A 407 27.44 -13.81 24.45
C ARG A 407 26.41 -14.86 24.04
N ARG A 408 25.22 -14.83 24.65
CA ARG A 408 24.13 -15.76 24.40
C ARG A 408 22.89 -14.96 24.05
N ILE A 409 22.49 -15.00 22.81
CA ILE A 409 21.32 -14.29 22.30
C ILE A 409 20.27 -15.33 21.90
N VAL A 410 19.03 -15.17 22.38
CA VAL A 410 17.88 -15.90 21.83
C VAL A 410 17.05 -14.98 20.97
N VAL A 411 16.73 -15.41 19.74
CA VAL A 411 15.85 -14.72 18.80
C VAL A 411 14.54 -15.48 18.73
N ILE A 412 13.46 -14.82 19.06
CA ILE A 412 12.13 -15.43 19.25
C ILE A 412 11.13 -14.76 18.32
N GLY A 413 10.30 -15.53 17.65
CA GLY A 413 9.19 -15.06 16.84
C GLY A 413 9.19 -15.57 15.42
N GLU A 414 8.00 -15.72 14.84
CA GLU A 414 7.79 -16.14 13.46
C GLU A 414 8.43 -15.13 12.47
N ASP A 415 8.25 -13.83 12.73
CA ASP A 415 8.82 -12.74 11.94
C ASP A 415 10.35 -12.68 11.95
N ALA A 416 11.00 -13.35 12.90
CA ALA A 416 12.45 -13.47 12.89
C ALA A 416 12.98 -14.22 11.66
N THR A 417 12.19 -15.14 11.11
CA THR A 417 12.56 -16.04 10.00
C THR A 417 11.79 -15.79 8.71
N GLU A 418 10.55 -15.24 8.78
CA GLU A 418 9.71 -15.04 7.59
C GLU A 418 10.22 -13.96 6.65
N ALA A 419 10.89 -12.94 7.15
CA ALA A 419 11.45 -11.83 6.36
C ALA A 419 10.39 -11.18 5.44
N ARG A 420 9.30 -10.69 6.04
CA ARG A 420 8.21 -10.02 5.32
C ARG A 420 8.66 -8.68 4.75
N VAL A 421 8.14 -8.36 3.58
CA VAL A 421 8.50 -7.14 2.83
C VAL A 421 7.30 -6.21 2.56
N GLY A 422 6.09 -6.61 2.96
CA GLY A 422 4.85 -5.83 2.77
C GLY A 422 4.18 -6.06 1.42
N GLY A 423 3.11 -5.32 1.16
CA GLY A 423 2.33 -5.38 -0.07
C GLY A 423 3.09 -4.83 -1.28
N TYR A 424 2.65 -5.18 -2.50
CA TYR A 424 3.25 -4.71 -3.77
C TYR A 424 4.76 -4.91 -3.87
N SER A 425 5.28 -5.95 -3.22
CA SER A 425 6.70 -6.29 -3.25
C SER A 425 7.08 -7.08 -4.51
N PRO A 426 8.29 -6.90 -5.04
CA PRO A 426 8.82 -7.75 -6.09
C PRO A 426 8.76 -9.24 -5.70
N PRO A 427 8.10 -10.11 -6.50
CA PRO A 427 8.05 -11.53 -6.20
C PRO A 427 9.42 -12.20 -6.33
N GLY A 428 9.66 -13.29 -5.58
CA GLY A 428 10.91 -14.04 -5.63
C GLY A 428 12.13 -13.28 -5.11
N ALA A 429 11.96 -12.29 -4.26
CA ALA A 429 13.09 -11.56 -3.68
C ALA A 429 13.89 -12.45 -2.72
N ARG A 430 15.22 -12.47 -2.88
CA ARG A 430 16.11 -13.09 -1.89
C ARG A 430 16.23 -12.16 -0.69
N VAL A 431 15.42 -12.39 0.32
CA VAL A 431 15.31 -11.55 1.51
C VAL A 431 16.16 -12.11 2.64
N VAL A 432 16.93 -11.26 3.31
CA VAL A 432 17.69 -11.61 4.51
C VAL A 432 16.76 -11.51 5.73
N SER A 433 16.56 -12.63 6.42
CA SER A 433 15.75 -12.66 7.64
C SER A 433 16.46 -11.95 8.80
N ILE A 434 15.69 -11.48 9.78
CA ILE A 434 16.24 -10.84 10.98
C ILE A 434 17.15 -11.82 11.73
N LEU A 435 16.78 -13.10 11.81
CA LEU A 435 17.60 -14.14 12.41
C LEU A 435 18.93 -14.31 11.68
N ASP A 436 18.94 -14.36 10.35
CA ASP A 436 20.16 -14.51 9.57
C ASP A 436 21.04 -13.26 9.67
N GLY A 437 20.42 -12.07 9.67
CA GLY A 437 21.12 -10.82 9.92
C GLY A 437 21.82 -10.79 11.27
N ILE A 438 21.13 -11.21 12.34
CA ILE A 438 21.71 -11.28 13.69
C ILE A 438 22.84 -12.32 13.74
N ARG A 439 22.66 -13.50 13.14
CA ARG A 439 23.69 -14.54 13.09
C ARG A 439 24.98 -14.07 12.41
N THR A 440 24.82 -13.36 11.30
CA THR A 440 25.96 -12.86 10.51
C THR A 440 26.57 -11.58 11.08
N GLY A 441 25.77 -10.75 11.76
CA GLY A 441 26.18 -9.47 12.34
C GLY A 441 26.76 -9.56 13.75
N ALA A 442 26.48 -10.64 14.48
CA ALA A 442 26.92 -10.85 15.87
C ALA A 442 28.44 -10.96 15.99
N PRO A 443 29.04 -10.47 17.07
CA PRO A 443 30.46 -10.63 17.35
C PRO A 443 30.88 -12.11 17.36
N THR A 444 32.12 -12.40 16.95
CA THR A 444 32.66 -13.76 16.94
C THR A 444 32.55 -14.40 18.33
N GLY A 445 32.09 -15.65 18.40
CA GLY A 445 31.88 -16.39 19.62
C GLY A 445 30.53 -16.15 20.32
N THR A 446 29.64 -15.35 19.74
CA THR A 446 28.27 -15.19 20.22
C THR A 446 27.42 -16.40 19.82
N LEU A 447 26.77 -17.02 20.81
CA LEU A 447 25.82 -18.12 20.58
C LEU A 447 24.43 -17.54 20.28
N VAL A 448 23.91 -17.72 19.06
CA VAL A 448 22.58 -17.30 18.67
C VAL A 448 21.63 -18.52 18.62
N ARG A 449 20.71 -18.61 19.55
CA ARG A 449 19.63 -19.60 19.58
C ARG A 449 18.33 -19.01 19.01
N THR A 450 17.38 -19.85 18.64
CA THR A 450 16.09 -19.40 18.12
C THR A 450 14.94 -20.23 18.64
N SER A 451 13.77 -19.59 18.74
CA SER A 451 12.45 -20.20 18.92
C SER A 451 11.46 -19.54 17.98
N ALA A 452 10.61 -20.31 17.31
CA ALA A 452 9.55 -19.76 16.46
C ALA A 452 8.53 -18.91 17.28
N GLY A 453 8.45 -19.10 18.59
CA GLY A 453 7.43 -18.42 19.41
C GLY A 453 6.01 -18.84 19.02
N VAL A 454 5.09 -17.90 19.02
CA VAL A 454 3.70 -18.10 18.61
C VAL A 454 3.48 -17.48 17.21
N PRO A 455 2.59 -18.06 16.38
CA PRO A 455 2.26 -17.46 15.10
C PRO A 455 1.46 -16.16 15.28
N ARG A 456 1.56 -15.24 14.32
CA ARG A 456 0.71 -14.03 14.27
C ARG A 456 -0.76 -14.40 14.17
N VAL A 457 -1.08 -15.37 13.33
CA VAL A 457 -2.44 -15.86 13.13
C VAL A 457 -2.49 -17.36 13.41
N PHE A 458 -3.02 -17.73 14.58
CA PHE A 458 -3.35 -19.13 14.84
C PHE A 458 -4.73 -19.45 14.27
N ARG A 459 -4.79 -20.32 13.27
CA ARG A 459 -6.05 -20.78 12.70
C ARG A 459 -6.46 -22.11 13.34
N ALA A 460 -7.35 -22.01 14.31
CA ALA A 460 -7.94 -23.18 14.95
C ALA A 460 -8.80 -24.02 13.98
N LEU A 461 -9.19 -23.45 12.86
CA LEU A 461 -9.99 -24.06 11.81
C LEU A 461 -9.31 -23.81 10.45
N THR A 462 -9.39 -24.80 9.56
CA THR A 462 -8.88 -24.73 8.20
C THR A 462 -9.98 -25.02 7.19
N VAL A 463 -9.86 -24.50 5.97
CA VAL A 463 -10.82 -24.81 4.91
C VAL A 463 -10.77 -26.31 4.62
N ILE A 464 -11.94 -26.94 4.51
CA ILE A 464 -12.03 -28.35 4.17
C ILE A 464 -11.52 -28.54 2.73
N PRO A 465 -10.48 -29.36 2.51
CA PRO A 465 -9.88 -29.53 1.19
C PRO A 465 -10.79 -30.29 0.24
N ALA A 466 -10.64 -30.06 -1.07
CA ALA A 466 -11.40 -30.73 -2.13
C ALA A 466 -11.39 -32.26 -2.03
N ALA A 467 -10.26 -32.82 -1.63
CA ALA A 467 -10.09 -34.28 -1.48
C ALA A 467 -10.97 -34.92 -0.39
N ALA A 468 -11.50 -34.13 0.54
CA ALA A 468 -12.42 -34.61 1.57
C ALA A 468 -13.86 -34.72 1.07
N PHE A 469 -14.18 -34.15 -0.12
CA PHE A 469 -15.51 -34.15 -0.68
C PHE A 469 -15.66 -35.13 -1.85
N ALA A 470 -16.81 -35.81 -1.91
CA ALA A 470 -17.20 -36.64 -3.04
C ALA A 470 -18.66 -36.35 -3.42
N THR A 471 -18.89 -36.09 -4.69
CA THR A 471 -20.22 -35.93 -5.27
C THR A 471 -20.43 -36.84 -6.46
N VAL A 472 -21.68 -37.04 -6.86
CA VAL A 472 -22.02 -37.80 -8.05
C VAL A 472 -22.62 -36.84 -9.08
N ARG A 473 -22.04 -36.81 -10.28
CA ARG A 473 -22.58 -36.04 -11.40
C ARG A 473 -22.71 -36.97 -12.62
N ASN A 474 -23.91 -37.02 -13.20
CA ASN A 474 -24.20 -37.88 -14.35
C ASN A 474 -23.82 -39.37 -14.10
N GLY A 475 -24.02 -39.88 -12.88
CA GLY A 475 -23.69 -41.23 -12.49
C GLY A 475 -22.21 -41.50 -12.20
N THR A 476 -21.33 -40.50 -12.31
CA THR A 476 -19.88 -40.65 -12.06
C THR A 476 -19.48 -39.92 -10.81
N ALA A 477 -18.71 -40.57 -9.92
CA ALA A 477 -18.17 -39.92 -8.73
C ALA A 477 -17.07 -38.91 -9.12
N ALA A 478 -17.13 -37.72 -8.53
CA ALA A 478 -16.16 -36.65 -8.74
C ALA A 478 -15.78 -36.00 -7.40
N PRO A 479 -14.54 -35.54 -7.23
CA PRO A 479 -14.15 -34.78 -6.04
C PRO A 479 -14.81 -33.40 -6.05
N GLY A 480 -15.19 -32.88 -4.86
CA GLY A 480 -15.82 -31.57 -4.68
C GLY A 480 -17.30 -31.68 -4.29
N LEU A 481 -18.00 -30.55 -4.41
CA LEU A 481 -19.40 -30.38 -4.04
C LEU A 481 -20.24 -30.06 -5.28
N ALA A 482 -21.40 -30.71 -5.43
CA ALA A 482 -22.40 -30.30 -6.40
C ALA A 482 -22.98 -28.95 -5.95
N ALA A 483 -22.80 -27.93 -6.77
CA ALA A 483 -23.18 -26.54 -6.50
C ALA A 483 -24.31 -26.10 -7.45
N GLU A 484 -25.31 -25.49 -6.89
CA GLU A 484 -26.46 -24.88 -7.58
C GLU A 484 -26.59 -23.42 -7.15
N TYR A 485 -26.86 -22.52 -8.10
CA TYR A 485 -26.97 -21.09 -7.86
C TYR A 485 -28.23 -20.53 -8.49
N TRP A 486 -28.94 -19.66 -7.77
CA TRP A 486 -30.15 -18.99 -8.17
C TRP A 486 -29.96 -17.48 -8.21
N ASP A 487 -30.68 -16.81 -9.10
CA ASP A 487 -30.73 -15.34 -9.23
C ASP A 487 -31.76 -14.70 -8.27
N ASN A 488 -32.02 -15.35 -7.14
CA ASN A 488 -32.88 -14.89 -6.06
C ASN A 488 -32.36 -15.43 -4.71
N ILE A 489 -32.78 -14.84 -3.60
CA ILE A 489 -32.31 -15.18 -2.24
C ILE A 489 -33.06 -16.36 -1.59
N SER A 490 -34.09 -16.88 -2.22
CA SER A 490 -35.00 -17.91 -1.68
C SER A 490 -34.78 -19.30 -2.29
N MET A 491 -33.90 -19.44 -3.27
CA MET A 491 -33.69 -20.67 -4.06
C MET A 491 -34.93 -21.11 -4.82
N ASP A 492 -35.77 -20.15 -5.24
CA ASP A 492 -36.99 -20.42 -5.95
C ASP A 492 -36.71 -20.73 -7.42
N GLY A 493 -37.49 -21.73 -7.96
CA GLY A 493 -37.34 -22.14 -9.35
C GLY A 493 -36.13 -23.02 -9.64
N ALA A 494 -35.83 -23.20 -10.93
CA ALA A 494 -34.66 -23.94 -11.35
C ALA A 494 -33.38 -23.11 -11.15
N PRO A 495 -32.23 -23.76 -10.77
CA PRO A 495 -30.96 -23.04 -10.64
C PRO A 495 -30.52 -22.50 -12.02
N ARG A 496 -30.01 -21.30 -12.03
CA ARG A 496 -29.43 -20.65 -13.23
C ARG A 496 -28.06 -21.18 -13.61
N LEU A 497 -27.31 -21.66 -12.60
CA LEU A 497 -25.98 -22.21 -12.79
C LEU A 497 -25.85 -23.46 -11.91
N SER A 498 -25.35 -24.55 -12.51
CA SER A 498 -25.00 -25.77 -11.79
C SER A 498 -23.59 -26.22 -12.21
N ARG A 499 -22.73 -26.50 -11.22
CA ARG A 499 -21.36 -26.93 -11.46
C ARG A 499 -20.84 -27.79 -10.30
N ILE A 500 -19.59 -28.23 -10.37
CA ILE A 500 -18.87 -28.82 -9.22
C ILE A 500 -17.89 -27.74 -8.72
N ASP A 501 -18.01 -27.38 -7.45
CA ASP A 501 -17.03 -26.55 -6.76
C ASP A 501 -16.08 -27.44 -5.97
N ALA A 502 -14.76 -27.21 -6.11
CA ALA A 502 -13.76 -28.03 -5.46
C ALA A 502 -13.83 -27.95 -3.93
N ARG A 503 -14.13 -26.78 -3.39
CA ARG A 503 -14.29 -26.49 -1.96
C ARG A 503 -15.15 -25.26 -1.78
N VAL A 504 -15.59 -25.00 -0.55
CA VAL A 504 -16.26 -23.76 -0.19
C VAL A 504 -15.23 -22.82 0.45
N ASP A 505 -14.73 -21.89 -0.35
CA ASP A 505 -13.76 -20.85 0.02
C ASP A 505 -13.91 -19.70 -1.00
N PHE A 506 -14.93 -18.88 -0.80
CA PHE A 506 -15.37 -17.90 -1.78
C PHE A 506 -15.31 -16.48 -1.22
N GLY A 507 -14.98 -15.54 -2.12
CA GLY A 507 -15.11 -14.11 -1.93
C GLY A 507 -15.59 -13.48 -3.23
N TRP A 508 -16.85 -13.07 -3.26
CA TRP A 508 -17.51 -12.52 -4.46
C TRP A 508 -17.83 -11.02 -4.36
N THR A 509 -17.17 -10.32 -3.47
CA THR A 509 -17.44 -8.89 -3.19
C THR A 509 -17.59 -8.01 -4.45
N LEU A 510 -16.73 -8.22 -5.44
CA LEU A 510 -16.75 -7.48 -6.72
C LEU A 510 -17.01 -8.39 -7.92
N ASN A 511 -17.44 -9.63 -7.68
CA ASN A 511 -17.63 -10.63 -8.70
C ASN A 511 -18.92 -11.38 -8.45
N SER A 512 -19.57 -11.84 -9.52
CA SER A 512 -20.67 -12.80 -9.43
C SER A 512 -20.11 -14.22 -9.31
N PRO A 513 -20.85 -15.17 -8.71
CA PRO A 513 -20.51 -16.59 -8.75
C PRO A 513 -20.36 -17.16 -10.17
N GLY A 514 -20.98 -16.56 -11.17
CA GLY A 514 -20.88 -16.97 -12.56
C GLY A 514 -21.97 -16.41 -13.46
N ARG A 515 -21.91 -16.80 -14.74
CA ARG A 515 -22.82 -16.29 -15.76
C ARG A 515 -24.29 -16.51 -15.37
N GLY A 516 -25.09 -15.45 -15.40
CA GLY A 516 -26.51 -15.46 -15.10
C GLY A 516 -26.85 -15.31 -13.62
N ILE A 517 -25.83 -15.14 -12.77
CA ILE A 517 -26.03 -14.82 -11.35
C ILE A 517 -25.67 -13.35 -11.14
N PRO A 518 -26.48 -12.53 -10.47
CA PRO A 518 -26.17 -11.14 -10.17
C PRO A 518 -25.05 -11.04 -9.12
N PHE A 519 -24.54 -9.82 -8.90
CA PHE A 519 -23.53 -9.54 -7.85
C PHE A 519 -24.14 -9.64 -6.46
N ASP A 520 -25.35 -9.16 -6.29
CA ASP A 520 -26.16 -9.23 -5.08
C ASP A 520 -27.48 -9.96 -5.36
N TRP A 521 -28.24 -10.29 -4.32
CA TRP A 521 -29.58 -10.87 -4.43
C TRP A 521 -29.61 -12.24 -5.07
N TYR A 522 -28.69 -13.13 -4.65
CA TYR A 522 -28.63 -14.51 -5.12
C TYR A 522 -28.54 -15.50 -3.97
N SER A 523 -28.72 -16.77 -4.29
CA SER A 523 -28.52 -17.86 -3.34
C SER A 523 -27.77 -19.03 -3.98
N ALA A 524 -27.24 -19.90 -3.12
CA ALA A 524 -26.48 -21.06 -3.54
C ALA A 524 -26.72 -22.26 -2.59
N ARG A 525 -26.59 -23.46 -3.12
CA ARG A 525 -26.61 -24.72 -2.37
C ARG A 525 -25.49 -25.60 -2.82
N TRP A 526 -24.78 -26.17 -1.86
CA TRP A 526 -23.76 -27.19 -2.09
C TRP A 526 -24.17 -28.48 -1.41
N THR A 527 -24.00 -29.61 -2.11
CA THR A 527 -24.22 -30.96 -1.55
C THR A 527 -23.02 -31.86 -1.85
N SER A 528 -22.62 -32.66 -0.89
CA SER A 528 -21.49 -33.58 -1.02
C SER A 528 -21.49 -34.61 0.10
N THR A 529 -20.78 -35.73 -0.10
CA THR A 529 -20.37 -36.60 1.00
C THR A 529 -18.98 -36.17 1.50
N LEU A 530 -18.89 -35.79 2.79
CA LEU A 530 -17.64 -35.50 3.48
C LEU A 530 -17.01 -36.81 3.98
N THR A 531 -15.74 -37.05 3.67
CA THR A 531 -14.94 -38.14 4.25
C THR A 531 -13.98 -37.56 5.30
N VAL A 532 -14.04 -38.03 6.51
CA VAL A 532 -13.22 -37.54 7.63
C VAL A 532 -11.82 -38.15 7.56
N PRO A 533 -10.72 -37.38 7.65
CA PRO A 533 -9.37 -37.91 7.58
C PRO A 533 -9.00 -38.76 8.81
N ALA A 534 -7.86 -39.46 8.76
CA ALA A 534 -7.36 -40.28 9.84
C ALA A 534 -7.13 -39.55 11.20
N THR A 535 -6.98 -38.23 11.15
CA THR A 535 -6.85 -37.39 12.34
C THR A 535 -8.17 -37.18 13.07
N GLY A 536 -9.31 -37.47 12.42
CA GLY A 536 -10.63 -37.05 12.92
C GLY A 536 -10.82 -35.55 12.88
N ALA A 537 -11.99 -35.09 13.28
CA ALA A 537 -12.29 -33.68 13.56
C ALA A 537 -13.28 -33.60 14.73
N ARG A 538 -13.28 -32.45 15.44
CA ARG A 538 -14.20 -32.21 16.57
C ARG A 538 -15.08 -30.98 16.33
N THR A 539 -14.75 -30.19 15.35
CA THR A 539 -15.47 -28.97 15.03
C THR A 539 -15.61 -28.84 13.51
N LEU A 540 -16.84 -28.59 13.06
CA LEU A 540 -17.15 -27.98 11.77
C LEU A 540 -17.48 -26.52 12.00
N ALA A 541 -17.28 -25.66 10.99
CA ALA A 541 -17.73 -24.29 11.05
C ALA A 541 -18.07 -23.75 9.67
N VAL A 542 -18.97 -22.78 9.66
CA VAL A 542 -19.21 -21.92 8.51
C VAL A 542 -18.79 -20.51 8.89
N GLU A 543 -17.94 -19.93 8.06
CA GLU A 543 -17.47 -18.56 8.18
C GLU A 543 -17.99 -17.80 6.96
N GLY A 544 -18.77 -16.77 7.18
CA GLY A 544 -19.37 -16.03 6.09
C GLY A 544 -20.19 -14.85 6.54
N ASN A 545 -20.68 -14.12 5.57
CA ASN A 545 -21.69 -13.06 5.73
C ASN A 545 -22.85 -13.36 4.81
N ASP A 546 -23.87 -12.71 5.11
CA ASP A 546 -25.30 -12.85 5.00
C ASP A 546 -25.80 -14.18 5.60
N GLY A 547 -26.71 -14.88 4.93
CA GLY A 547 -27.35 -16.02 5.56
C GLY A 547 -26.80 -17.37 5.10
N TYR A 548 -26.61 -18.29 6.04
CA TYR A 548 -26.21 -19.65 5.72
C TYR A 548 -26.82 -20.68 6.66
N ARG A 549 -26.99 -21.93 6.13
CA ARG A 549 -27.44 -23.09 6.87
C ARG A 549 -26.58 -24.29 6.54
N LEU A 550 -26.14 -25.02 7.56
CA LEU A 550 -25.39 -26.27 7.39
C LEU A 550 -26.22 -27.44 7.91
N TYR A 551 -26.45 -28.41 7.04
CA TYR A 551 -27.02 -29.69 7.37
C TYR A 551 -25.96 -30.77 7.33
N VAL A 552 -25.98 -31.65 8.31
CA VAL A 552 -25.11 -32.85 8.38
C VAL A 552 -26.04 -34.05 8.61
N ASP A 553 -25.92 -35.04 7.76
CA ASP A 553 -26.73 -36.27 7.78
C ASP A 553 -28.24 -35.95 7.86
N GLY A 554 -28.69 -35.06 7.00
CA GLY A 554 -30.08 -34.61 6.86
C GLY A 554 -30.56 -33.69 7.99
N ARG A 555 -29.78 -33.43 9.04
CA ARG A 555 -30.17 -32.62 10.19
C ARG A 555 -29.60 -31.21 10.07
N LEU A 556 -30.42 -30.18 10.28
CA LEU A 556 -30.00 -28.79 10.40
C LEU A 556 -29.11 -28.65 11.65
N ARG A 557 -27.85 -28.27 11.47
CA ARG A 557 -26.86 -28.16 12.54
C ARG A 557 -26.44 -26.71 12.81
N ILE A 558 -26.34 -25.89 11.76
CA ILE A 558 -26.14 -24.45 11.88
C ILE A 558 -27.30 -23.79 11.15
N ASP A 559 -28.07 -22.97 11.86
CA ASP A 559 -29.10 -22.11 11.29
C ASP A 559 -28.72 -20.66 11.54
N ASN A 560 -28.33 -19.99 10.48
CA ASN A 560 -27.97 -18.57 10.51
C ASN A 560 -28.55 -17.85 9.30
N TRP A 561 -29.84 -18.13 8.99
CA TRP A 561 -30.54 -17.62 7.82
C TRP A 561 -31.02 -16.19 8.04
N ARG A 562 -30.09 -15.26 8.12
CA ARG A 562 -30.38 -13.83 8.27
C ARG A 562 -29.20 -13.02 7.75
N LYS A 563 -29.47 -11.80 7.24
CA LYS A 563 -28.41 -10.86 6.89
C LYS A 563 -27.61 -10.48 8.15
N GLN A 564 -26.31 -10.59 8.06
CA GLN A 564 -25.39 -10.26 9.15
C GLN A 564 -23.97 -9.93 8.64
N SER A 565 -23.16 -9.33 9.51
CA SER A 565 -21.75 -9.12 9.26
C SER A 565 -20.98 -10.45 9.19
N TYR A 566 -19.83 -10.42 8.53
CA TYR A 566 -18.91 -11.55 8.45
C TYR A 566 -18.56 -12.11 9.83
N GLY A 567 -18.68 -13.40 9.98
CA GLY A 567 -18.42 -14.09 11.25
C GLY A 567 -18.43 -15.60 11.12
N THR A 568 -17.95 -16.28 12.16
CA THR A 568 -17.83 -17.73 12.22
C THR A 568 -18.88 -18.34 13.14
N ARG A 569 -19.63 -19.34 12.65
CA ARG A 569 -20.50 -20.20 13.46
C ARG A 569 -19.90 -21.59 13.55
N ARG A 570 -19.62 -22.01 14.77
CA ARG A 570 -19.00 -23.32 15.08
C ARG A 570 -20.06 -24.36 15.44
N LEU A 571 -19.82 -25.59 15.03
CA LEU A 571 -20.56 -26.78 15.41
C LEU A 571 -19.59 -27.77 16.05
N ASP A 572 -19.65 -27.93 17.36
CA ASP A 572 -18.91 -28.98 18.05
C ASP A 572 -19.58 -30.32 17.80
N MET A 573 -18.89 -31.16 17.05
CA MET A 573 -19.36 -32.47 16.59
C MET A 573 -18.17 -33.41 16.40
N VAL A 574 -18.12 -34.50 17.15
CA VAL A 574 -17.06 -35.48 16.98
C VAL A 574 -17.28 -36.26 15.68
N LEU A 575 -16.35 -36.07 14.76
CA LEU A 575 -16.27 -36.76 13.48
C LEU A 575 -15.17 -37.80 13.56
N THR A 576 -15.57 -39.09 13.54
CA THR A 576 -14.63 -40.20 13.71
C THR A 576 -13.77 -40.39 12.44
N PRO A 577 -12.48 -40.79 12.58
CA PRO A 577 -11.63 -41.09 11.44
C PRO A 577 -12.28 -42.05 10.45
N GLY A 578 -12.26 -41.73 9.19
CA GLY A 578 -12.81 -42.56 8.09
C GLY A 578 -14.33 -42.53 7.96
N SER A 579 -15.07 -41.87 8.87
CA SER A 579 -16.53 -41.75 8.74
C SER A 579 -16.89 -40.86 7.53
N ARG A 580 -18.10 -41.11 7.01
CA ARG A 580 -18.67 -40.36 5.89
C ARG A 580 -19.97 -39.72 6.32
N HIS A 581 -20.13 -38.42 5.96
CA HIS A 581 -21.29 -37.61 6.33
C HIS A 581 -21.85 -36.90 5.11
N GLU A 582 -23.16 -36.89 4.99
CA GLU A 582 -23.85 -36.11 3.95
C GLU A 582 -23.91 -34.66 4.39
N LEU A 583 -23.33 -33.78 3.59
CA LEU A 583 -23.37 -32.33 3.80
C LEU A 583 -24.28 -31.65 2.80
N ARG A 584 -25.07 -30.68 3.31
CA ARG A 584 -25.75 -29.67 2.53
C ARG A 584 -25.49 -28.31 3.17
N LEU A 585 -24.91 -27.41 2.41
CA LEU A 585 -24.70 -26.03 2.79
C LEU A 585 -25.57 -25.15 1.91
N GLU A 586 -26.35 -24.27 2.51
CA GLU A 586 -27.19 -23.27 1.85
C GLU A 586 -26.70 -21.87 2.21
N PHE A 587 -26.76 -20.94 1.27
CA PHE A 587 -26.25 -19.59 1.40
C PHE A 587 -27.13 -18.62 0.62
N PHE A 588 -27.32 -17.40 1.14
CA PHE A 588 -27.83 -16.29 0.35
C PHE A 588 -26.98 -15.04 0.57
N GLU A 589 -26.83 -14.28 -0.47
CA GLU A 589 -26.27 -12.94 -0.50
C GLU A 589 -27.37 -11.94 -0.82
N ALA A 590 -27.55 -10.94 0.05
CA ALA A 590 -28.52 -9.87 -0.18
C ALA A 590 -27.84 -8.64 -0.79
N THR A 591 -26.87 -8.06 -0.11
CA THR A 591 -26.12 -6.90 -0.59
C THR A 591 -24.78 -6.81 0.12
N GLY A 592 -23.74 -6.43 -0.60
CA GLY A 592 -22.44 -6.07 -0.05
C GLY A 592 -21.36 -7.13 -0.26
N ASN A 593 -20.64 -7.47 0.80
CA ASN A 593 -19.54 -8.45 0.70
C ASN A 593 -20.06 -9.88 0.78
N ALA A 594 -19.94 -10.64 -0.29
CA ALA A 594 -20.24 -12.06 -0.32
C ALA A 594 -18.98 -12.89 0.00
N ARG A 595 -18.91 -13.45 1.19
CA ARG A 595 -17.83 -14.35 1.62
C ARG A 595 -18.40 -15.58 2.29
N LEU A 596 -17.88 -16.77 1.92
CA LEU A 596 -18.32 -18.01 2.52
C LEU A 596 -17.19 -19.04 2.55
N LYS A 597 -16.95 -19.64 3.74
CA LYS A 597 -16.01 -20.75 3.93
C LYS A 597 -16.62 -21.85 4.75
N LEU A 598 -16.32 -23.10 4.37
CA LEU A 598 -16.63 -24.27 5.17
C LEU A 598 -15.35 -24.83 5.77
N LEU A 599 -15.31 -24.91 7.10
CA LEU A 599 -14.11 -25.11 7.88
C LEU A 599 -14.23 -26.31 8.81
N TRP A 600 -13.08 -26.88 9.20
CA TRP A 600 -12.94 -27.88 10.26
C TRP A 600 -11.64 -27.73 11.03
N ASP A 601 -11.49 -28.45 12.16
CA ASP A 601 -10.28 -28.52 12.96
C ASP A 601 -9.41 -29.76 12.67
N ALA A 602 -9.73 -30.55 11.65
CA ALA A 602 -9.00 -31.78 11.32
C ALA A 602 -7.52 -31.49 11.07
N GLY A 603 -6.64 -32.20 11.81
CA GLY A 603 -5.19 -32.05 11.73
C GLY A 603 -4.63 -30.80 12.41
N VAL A 604 -5.46 -29.92 12.95
CA VAL A 604 -5.01 -28.72 13.68
C VAL A 604 -4.62 -29.11 15.11
N ARG A 605 -3.42 -28.69 15.53
CA ARG A 605 -2.94 -28.86 16.91
C ARG A 605 -2.53 -27.49 17.46
N ASP A 606 -3.10 -27.13 18.60
CA ASP A 606 -2.62 -25.93 19.32
C ASP A 606 -1.37 -26.32 20.12
N THR A 607 -0.24 -25.79 19.72
CA THR A 607 1.06 -25.97 20.37
C THR A 607 1.58 -24.67 20.99
N GLN A 608 0.78 -23.61 21.06
CA GLN A 608 1.23 -22.29 21.46
C GLN A 608 1.74 -22.25 22.91
N ASP A 609 1.09 -22.96 23.87
CA ASP A 609 1.59 -23.05 25.24
C ASP A 609 2.97 -23.68 25.31
N ALA A 610 3.19 -24.76 24.56
CA ALA A 610 4.50 -25.41 24.51
C ALA A 610 5.54 -24.49 23.85
N ALA A 611 5.17 -23.75 22.83
CA ALA A 611 6.03 -22.77 22.15
C ALA A 611 6.43 -21.61 23.09
N ILE A 612 5.49 -21.07 23.86
CA ILE A 612 5.77 -20.03 24.88
C ILE A 612 6.70 -20.60 25.98
N ALA A 613 6.42 -21.81 26.47
CA ALA A 613 7.26 -22.47 27.47
C ALA A 613 8.70 -22.69 26.95
N HIS A 614 8.84 -23.13 25.71
CA HIS A 614 10.15 -23.29 25.06
C HIS A 614 10.89 -21.96 24.92
N ALA A 615 10.24 -20.92 24.42
CA ALA A 615 10.81 -19.58 24.29
C ALA A 615 11.29 -19.01 25.62
N THR A 616 10.48 -19.14 26.69
CA THR A 616 10.83 -18.66 28.04
C THR A 616 11.99 -19.47 28.66
N SER A 617 12.05 -20.77 28.38
CA SER A 617 13.19 -21.62 28.80
C SER A 617 14.51 -21.18 28.16
N LEU A 618 14.48 -20.88 26.85
CA LEU A 618 15.66 -20.37 26.15
C LEU A 618 16.05 -18.97 26.64
N ALA A 619 15.08 -18.10 26.93
CA ALA A 619 15.34 -16.77 27.44
C ALA A 619 16.12 -16.83 28.76
N ARG A 620 15.71 -17.67 29.73
CA ARG A 620 16.42 -17.84 31.01
C ARG A 620 17.87 -18.30 30.88
N GLN A 621 18.23 -18.91 29.73
CA GLN A 621 19.58 -19.41 29.43
C GLN A 621 20.39 -18.42 28.59
N SER A 622 19.84 -17.25 28.32
CA SER A 622 20.45 -16.25 27.43
C SER A 622 20.79 -14.97 28.18
N ASP A 623 21.72 -14.21 27.67
CA ASP A 623 22.11 -12.90 28.22
C ASP A 623 21.14 -11.82 27.75
N ILE A 624 20.48 -12.05 26.62
CA ILE A 624 19.47 -11.16 26.03
C ILE A 624 18.48 -11.96 25.18
N ALA A 625 17.22 -11.52 25.19
CA ALA A 625 16.17 -12.03 24.31
C ALA A 625 15.77 -10.94 23.31
N VAL A 626 15.84 -11.26 22.01
CA VAL A 626 15.31 -10.44 20.91
C VAL A 626 13.99 -11.06 20.46
N VAL A 627 12.89 -10.42 20.77
CA VAL A 627 11.55 -10.87 20.36
C VAL A 627 11.12 -10.11 19.13
N VAL A 628 10.91 -10.82 18.04
CA VAL A 628 10.45 -10.25 16.76
C VAL A 628 8.96 -10.51 16.63
N ALA A 629 8.18 -9.46 16.56
CA ALA A 629 6.72 -9.53 16.53
C ALA A 629 6.16 -8.59 15.46
N GLY A 630 5.00 -8.93 14.90
CA GLY A 630 4.46 -8.13 13.82
C GLY A 630 2.95 -8.24 13.65
N ILE A 631 2.43 -7.45 12.74
CA ILE A 631 1.02 -7.33 12.42
C ILE A 631 0.69 -7.93 11.05
N GLU A 632 -0.60 -8.17 10.83
CA GLU A 632 -1.17 -8.54 9.53
C GLU A 632 -2.00 -7.38 9.00
N GLU A 633 -1.66 -6.88 7.81
CA GLU A 633 -2.32 -5.77 7.14
C GLU A 633 -2.16 -5.86 5.62
N GLY A 634 -2.58 -4.86 4.89
CA GLY A 634 -2.52 -4.76 3.43
C GLY A 634 -3.83 -4.25 2.83
N GLU A 635 -3.90 -4.20 1.53
CA GLU A 635 -5.09 -3.78 0.80
C GLU A 635 -6.30 -4.67 1.19
N PHE A 636 -7.43 -4.04 1.54
CA PHE A 636 -8.65 -4.67 2.08
C PHE A 636 -8.45 -5.47 3.38
N ARG A 637 -7.39 -5.17 4.12
CA ARG A 637 -7.03 -5.86 5.38
C ARG A 637 -6.88 -4.86 6.54
N ASP A 638 -7.88 -4.02 6.72
CA ASP A 638 -7.94 -3.02 7.77
C ASP A 638 -8.03 -3.68 9.15
N ARG A 639 -7.47 -3.00 10.15
CA ARG A 639 -7.41 -3.49 11.53
C ARG A 639 -8.35 -2.70 12.43
N ALA A 640 -9.31 -3.36 13.06
CA ALA A 640 -10.12 -2.72 14.11
C ALA A 640 -9.31 -2.53 15.39
N MET A 641 -8.46 -3.52 15.74
CA MET A 641 -7.59 -3.52 16.91
C MET A 641 -6.15 -3.23 16.49
N LEU A 642 -5.45 -2.41 17.26
CA LEU A 642 -4.08 -1.99 16.98
C LEU A 642 -3.01 -2.79 17.74
N GLY A 643 -3.40 -3.72 18.63
CA GLY A 643 -2.48 -4.63 19.32
C GLY A 643 -1.82 -5.64 18.39
N LEU A 644 -0.80 -6.31 18.87
CA LEU A 644 -0.19 -7.43 18.18
C LEU A 644 -1.18 -8.61 18.09
N PRO A 645 -1.40 -9.19 16.92
CA PRO A 645 -2.37 -10.26 16.74
C PRO A 645 -1.95 -11.56 17.44
N GLY A 646 -2.92 -12.42 17.72
CA GLY A 646 -2.70 -13.72 18.36
C GLY A 646 -2.22 -13.61 19.80
N ARG A 647 -1.24 -14.42 20.18
CA ARG A 647 -0.68 -14.47 21.54
C ARG A 647 0.72 -13.83 21.64
N GLN A 648 1.10 -12.99 20.69
CA GLN A 648 2.43 -12.35 20.66
C GLN A 648 2.68 -11.48 21.90
N GLU A 649 1.68 -10.71 22.35
CA GLU A 649 1.81 -9.89 23.56
C GLU A 649 2.00 -10.74 24.82
N GLU A 650 1.31 -11.88 24.92
CA GLU A 650 1.53 -12.83 25.99
C GLU A 650 2.95 -13.40 25.96
N LEU A 651 3.44 -13.76 24.79
CA LEU A 651 4.82 -14.22 24.59
C LEU A 651 5.82 -13.18 25.09
N ILE A 652 5.67 -11.91 24.70
CA ILE A 652 6.52 -10.80 25.16
C ILE A 652 6.49 -10.70 26.68
N ARG A 653 5.30 -10.66 27.29
CA ARG A 653 5.15 -10.57 28.76
C ARG A 653 5.76 -11.76 29.49
N ARG A 654 5.62 -12.96 28.95
CA ARG A 654 6.17 -14.20 29.55
C ARG A 654 7.68 -14.27 29.41
N VAL A 655 8.25 -13.79 28.29
CA VAL A 655 9.71 -13.70 28.12
C VAL A 655 10.28 -12.63 29.05
N ALA A 656 9.68 -11.45 29.15
CA ALA A 656 10.11 -10.40 30.07
C ALA A 656 10.07 -10.85 31.54
N ALA A 657 9.06 -11.63 31.93
CA ALA A 657 8.94 -12.20 33.27
C ALA A 657 10.06 -13.19 33.64
N THR A 658 10.94 -13.59 32.71
CA THR A 658 12.12 -14.43 33.02
C THR A 658 13.23 -13.67 33.74
N GLY A 659 13.21 -12.34 33.72
CA GLY A 659 14.29 -11.47 34.19
C GLY A 659 15.43 -11.28 33.20
N THR A 660 15.39 -11.93 32.02
CA THR A 660 16.33 -11.72 30.94
C THR A 660 16.00 -10.39 30.23
N PRO A 661 16.98 -9.53 29.99
CA PRO A 661 16.72 -8.30 29.22
C PRO A 661 16.10 -8.57 27.86
N VAL A 662 15.08 -7.77 27.51
CA VAL A 662 14.29 -7.97 26.29
C VAL A 662 14.39 -6.77 25.35
N VAL A 663 14.74 -7.06 24.09
CA VAL A 663 14.59 -6.15 22.95
C VAL A 663 13.45 -6.64 22.09
N VAL A 664 12.47 -5.79 21.81
CA VAL A 664 11.39 -6.11 20.86
C VAL A 664 11.69 -5.44 19.52
N VAL A 665 11.60 -6.23 18.45
CA VAL A 665 11.68 -5.75 17.06
C VAL A 665 10.31 -5.89 16.44
N LEU A 666 9.71 -4.78 16.05
CA LEU A 666 8.41 -4.74 15.40
C LEU A 666 8.54 -4.83 13.89
N VAL A 667 7.64 -5.58 13.25
CA VAL A 667 7.54 -5.73 11.79
C VAL A 667 6.11 -5.45 11.36
N GLY A 668 5.91 -4.38 10.61
CA GLY A 668 4.59 -3.95 10.13
C GLY A 668 4.63 -2.57 9.52
N GLY A 669 3.57 -2.13 8.87
CA GLY A 669 3.52 -0.86 8.14
C GLY A 669 2.67 0.22 8.81
N SER A 670 2.23 0.02 10.06
CA SER A 670 1.36 0.96 10.76
C SER A 670 1.59 0.95 12.27
N ALA A 671 0.93 1.87 12.99
CA ALA A 671 1.03 1.97 14.44
C ALA A 671 0.55 0.72 15.17
N ILE A 672 1.19 0.42 16.29
CA ILE A 672 0.90 -0.72 17.18
C ILE A 672 0.74 -0.19 18.60
N THR A 673 -0.33 -0.60 19.30
CA THR A 673 -0.47 -0.36 20.73
C THR A 673 0.42 -1.35 21.52
N MET A 674 1.01 -0.88 22.63
CA MET A 674 2.04 -1.64 23.36
C MET A 674 1.75 -1.71 24.85
N PRO A 675 0.72 -2.45 25.31
CA PRO A 675 0.39 -2.56 26.74
C PRO A 675 1.45 -3.33 27.54
N TRP A 676 2.50 -3.79 26.89
CA TRP A 676 3.66 -4.48 27.44
C TRP A 676 4.94 -3.63 27.49
N LEU A 677 4.88 -2.37 27.00
CA LEU A 677 6.05 -1.51 26.77
C LEU A 677 6.95 -1.36 28.01
N ASP A 678 6.35 -1.17 29.19
CA ASP A 678 7.09 -0.96 30.45
C ASP A 678 7.79 -2.21 30.99
N ARG A 679 7.61 -3.35 30.33
CA ARG A 679 8.20 -4.63 30.73
C ARG A 679 9.43 -5.01 29.93
N VAL A 680 9.80 -4.21 28.93
CA VAL A 680 10.92 -4.50 28.01
C VAL A 680 11.95 -3.38 28.02
N ASP A 681 13.22 -3.70 27.78
CA ASP A 681 14.32 -2.75 27.89
C ASP A 681 14.41 -1.84 26.66
N ALA A 682 14.19 -2.38 25.45
CA ALA A 682 14.23 -1.62 24.22
C ALA A 682 13.20 -2.09 23.20
N VAL A 683 12.76 -1.16 22.35
CA VAL A 683 11.85 -1.41 21.23
C VAL A 683 12.38 -0.70 19.99
N ILE A 684 12.54 -1.43 18.92
CA ILE A 684 12.78 -0.87 17.59
C ILE A 684 11.65 -1.22 16.64
N ASP A 685 11.25 -0.26 15.81
CA ASP A 685 10.33 -0.48 14.73
C ASP A 685 11.12 -0.58 13.42
N ALA A 686 11.10 -1.78 12.84
CA ALA A 686 11.80 -2.06 11.59
C ALA A 686 10.90 -1.87 10.37
N TRP A 687 9.62 -1.61 10.55
CA TRP A 687 8.63 -1.52 9.47
C TRP A 687 8.63 -2.80 8.60
N TYR A 688 8.48 -2.64 7.28
CA TYR A 688 8.84 -3.63 6.26
C TYR A 688 10.15 -3.16 5.61
N PRO A 689 11.29 -3.66 6.06
CA PRO A 689 12.59 -3.05 5.76
C PRO A 689 13.20 -3.50 4.42
N GLY A 690 12.44 -4.19 3.56
CA GLY A 690 12.91 -4.68 2.28
C GLY A 690 13.89 -5.84 2.36
N GLN A 691 14.54 -6.16 1.22
CA GLN A 691 15.32 -7.39 1.07
C GLN A 691 16.57 -7.49 1.97
N GLU A 692 17.14 -6.39 2.40
CA GLU A 692 18.34 -6.35 3.26
C GLU A 692 18.00 -6.05 4.73
N GLY A 693 16.71 -6.14 5.09
CA GLY A 693 16.19 -5.78 6.41
C GLY A 693 16.87 -6.50 7.58
N GLY A 694 17.14 -7.80 7.44
CA GLY A 694 17.83 -8.54 8.49
C GLY A 694 19.24 -8.01 8.80
N HIS A 695 20.00 -7.62 7.78
CA HIS A 695 21.30 -6.98 7.97
C HIS A 695 21.18 -5.61 8.64
N ALA A 696 20.17 -4.82 8.21
CA ALA A 696 19.92 -3.50 8.77
C ALA A 696 19.55 -3.55 10.26
N VAL A 697 18.65 -4.46 10.64
CA VAL A 697 18.30 -4.69 12.06
C VAL A 697 19.53 -5.10 12.87
N ALA A 698 20.35 -6.00 12.36
CA ALA A 698 21.59 -6.39 13.04
C ALA A 698 22.58 -5.22 13.17
N ASP A 699 22.73 -4.38 12.13
CA ASP A 699 23.61 -3.21 12.18
C ASP A 699 23.17 -2.20 13.25
N VAL A 700 21.87 -2.03 13.45
CA VAL A 700 21.31 -1.22 14.54
C VAL A 700 21.54 -1.93 15.89
N LEU A 701 21.17 -3.20 16.04
CA LEU A 701 21.30 -3.92 17.31
C LEU A 701 22.75 -3.93 17.84
N PHE A 702 23.72 -4.09 16.95
CA PHE A 702 25.15 -4.15 17.34
C PHE A 702 25.88 -2.80 17.23
N GLY A 703 25.15 -1.70 16.94
CA GLY A 703 25.69 -0.34 16.95
C GLY A 703 26.64 0.01 15.81
N LYS A 704 26.57 -0.73 14.69
CA LYS A 704 27.25 -0.36 13.45
C LYS A 704 26.54 0.84 12.80
N THR A 705 25.21 0.89 12.92
CA THR A 705 24.39 2.05 12.56
C THR A 705 23.80 2.65 13.82
N ASN A 706 23.94 3.97 13.98
CA ASN A 706 23.26 4.73 15.00
C ASN A 706 21.86 5.10 14.45
N PRO A 707 20.74 4.64 15.07
CA PRO A 707 19.41 4.95 14.59
C PRO A 707 19.13 6.46 14.62
N ALA A 708 18.51 6.94 13.56
CA ALA A 708 18.16 8.36 13.39
C ALA A 708 16.82 8.55 12.71
N ALA A 709 16.10 7.46 12.43
CA ALA A 709 14.77 7.51 11.88
C ALA A 709 13.76 8.13 12.85
N ARG A 710 12.70 8.69 12.33
CA ARG A 710 11.62 9.34 13.09
C ARG A 710 10.27 8.83 12.61
N LEU A 711 9.33 8.66 13.51
CA LEU A 711 7.97 8.21 13.17
C LEU A 711 7.30 9.20 12.19
N PRO A 712 6.80 8.73 11.04
CA PRO A 712 6.05 9.56 10.10
C PRO A 712 4.55 9.62 10.45
N LEU A 713 4.14 9.01 11.56
CA LEU A 713 2.78 8.99 12.07
C LEU A 713 2.77 8.87 13.60
N THR A 714 1.66 9.26 14.20
CA THR A 714 1.41 9.20 15.64
C THR A 714 1.00 7.79 16.06
N PHE A 715 1.61 7.25 17.12
CA PHE A 715 1.23 5.97 17.71
C PHE A 715 0.26 6.21 18.86
N PRO A 716 -0.99 5.74 18.80
CA PRO A 716 -1.94 5.83 19.91
C PRO A 716 -1.63 4.82 21.01
N MET A 717 -2.09 5.10 22.22
CA MET A 717 -2.07 4.14 23.34
C MET A 717 -3.16 3.08 23.19
N HIS A 718 -4.28 3.46 22.57
CA HIS A 718 -5.47 2.62 22.45
C HIS A 718 -6.26 3.00 21.18
N GLU A 719 -6.98 2.06 20.59
CA GLU A 719 -7.84 2.27 19.42
C GLU A 719 -8.89 3.36 19.63
N GLY A 720 -9.34 3.54 20.85
CA GLY A 720 -10.32 4.57 21.22
C GLY A 720 -9.85 6.01 20.98
N GLN A 721 -8.54 6.23 20.83
CA GLN A 721 -7.98 7.56 20.53
C GLN A 721 -8.01 7.89 19.03
N VAL A 722 -8.25 6.90 18.16
CA VAL A 722 -8.15 7.09 16.70
C VAL A 722 -9.44 7.75 16.15
N PRO A 723 -9.33 8.75 15.26
CA PRO A 723 -8.11 9.30 14.67
C PRO A 723 -7.35 10.23 15.62
N LEU A 724 -6.04 10.05 15.73
CA LEU A 724 -5.17 10.85 16.59
C LEU A 724 -4.03 11.46 15.75
N HIS A 725 -4.03 12.79 15.63
CA HIS A 725 -3.05 13.52 14.83
C HIS A 725 -2.36 14.60 15.65
N TYR A 726 -1.07 14.79 15.42
CA TYR A 726 -0.31 15.86 16.07
C TYR A 726 -0.82 17.26 15.63
N ALA A 727 -1.29 17.40 14.38
CA ALA A 727 -1.76 18.64 13.76
C ALA A 727 -3.28 18.83 13.88
N HIS A 728 -3.86 18.47 15.04
CA HIS A 728 -5.28 18.67 15.30
C HIS A 728 -5.62 20.16 15.52
N LYS A 729 -6.87 20.53 15.30
CA LYS A 729 -7.37 21.87 15.64
C LYS A 729 -7.51 22.01 17.15
N PRO A 730 -7.43 23.27 17.70
CA PRO A 730 -7.60 23.47 19.14
C PRO A 730 -8.97 22.97 19.60
N THR A 731 -9.00 22.34 20.76
CA THR A 731 -10.24 21.91 21.42
C THR A 731 -10.64 22.92 22.51
N GLY A 732 -11.93 23.04 22.77
CA GLY A 732 -12.44 23.95 23.80
C GLY A 732 -12.40 23.35 25.21
N ARG A 733 -12.04 22.08 25.38
CA ARG A 733 -12.24 21.34 26.66
C ARG A 733 -11.06 20.47 27.09
N GLY A 734 -9.91 20.61 26.46
CA GLY A 734 -8.75 19.72 26.63
C GLY A 734 -8.86 18.44 25.80
N ASP A 735 -7.82 17.62 25.85
CA ASP A 735 -7.62 16.49 24.94
C ASP A 735 -7.90 15.14 25.62
N ASP A 736 -8.00 15.11 26.97
CA ASP A 736 -8.13 13.87 27.73
C ASP A 736 -9.56 13.30 27.69
N TYR A 737 -9.65 11.98 27.67
CA TYR A 737 -10.88 11.23 27.93
C TYR A 737 -11.12 11.07 29.43
N LEU A 738 -12.28 10.55 29.82
CA LEU A 738 -12.57 10.24 31.22
C LEU A 738 -11.62 9.18 31.81
N ASP A 739 -11.24 8.22 30.98
CA ASP A 739 -10.54 6.99 31.38
C ASP A 739 -9.18 6.82 30.69
N LEU A 740 -8.82 7.73 29.79
CA LEU A 740 -7.55 7.71 29.07
C LEU A 740 -7.07 9.13 28.76
N THR A 741 -5.76 9.33 28.77
CA THR A 741 -5.19 10.59 28.28
C THR A 741 -5.38 10.74 26.76
N GLY A 742 -5.50 11.99 26.28
CA GLY A 742 -5.46 12.34 24.87
C GLY A 742 -4.04 12.34 24.28
N GLN A 743 -3.00 12.06 25.11
CA GLN A 743 -1.62 12.04 24.62
C GLN A 743 -1.31 10.72 23.89
N PRO A 744 -0.46 10.75 22.83
CA PRO A 744 -0.05 9.55 22.14
C PRO A 744 0.91 8.68 22.95
N LEU A 745 1.02 7.40 22.60
CA LEU A 745 2.10 6.52 23.06
C LEU A 745 3.46 7.02 22.58
N PHE A 746 3.56 7.29 21.28
CA PHE A 746 4.70 7.97 20.68
C PHE A 746 4.20 9.05 19.71
N PRO A 747 4.70 10.30 19.83
CA PRO A 747 4.25 11.38 18.98
C PRO A 747 4.84 11.31 17.57
N PHE A 748 4.21 11.98 16.62
CA PHE A 748 4.77 12.25 15.29
C PHE A 748 6.18 12.84 15.40
N GLY A 749 7.10 12.35 14.59
CA GLY A 749 8.50 12.75 14.59
C GLY A 749 9.37 12.10 15.67
N HIS A 750 8.81 11.23 16.56
CA HIS A 750 9.56 10.56 17.63
C HIS A 750 10.56 9.53 17.06
N GLY A 751 11.71 9.47 17.71
CA GLY A 751 12.74 8.45 17.50
C GLY A 751 13.97 8.79 18.32
N LEU A 752 14.59 7.79 18.92
CA LEU A 752 15.79 7.92 19.76
C LEU A 752 17.06 7.69 18.93
N SER A 753 18.18 8.06 19.51
CA SER A 753 19.53 7.84 18.96
C SER A 753 20.44 7.27 20.03
N TYR A 754 21.56 6.65 19.65
CA TYR A 754 22.64 6.24 20.58
C TYR A 754 23.54 7.41 21.00
N THR A 755 23.21 8.64 20.57
CA THR A 755 23.86 9.88 20.99
C THR A 755 22.81 10.92 21.37
N THR A 756 23.24 12.05 21.90
CA THR A 756 22.35 13.13 22.32
C THR A 756 22.67 14.43 21.58
N PHE A 757 21.66 15.27 21.40
CA PHE A 757 21.81 16.55 20.70
C PHE A 757 21.24 17.70 21.52
N ALA A 758 21.91 18.85 21.47
CA ALA A 758 21.45 20.10 22.04
C ALA A 758 21.21 21.14 20.93
N TYR A 759 20.21 22.00 21.13
CA TYR A 759 19.85 23.06 20.23
C TYR A 759 20.02 24.41 20.94
N ARG A 760 20.54 25.41 20.23
CA ARG A 760 20.74 26.77 20.75
C ARG A 760 20.67 27.81 19.64
N ASP A 761 20.67 29.07 20.02
CA ASP A 761 20.86 30.24 19.15
C ASP A 761 19.81 30.33 18.01
N LEU A 762 18.51 30.18 18.37
CA LEU A 762 17.43 30.34 17.39
C LEU A 762 17.39 31.78 16.86
N THR A 763 17.56 31.92 15.56
CA THR A 763 17.40 33.18 14.83
C THR A 763 16.30 33.04 13.78
N ILE A 764 15.53 34.11 13.62
CA ILE A 764 14.43 34.15 12.64
C ILE A 764 14.53 35.48 11.90
N ASP A 765 14.77 35.41 10.59
CA ASP A 765 14.74 36.56 9.70
C ASP A 765 13.37 36.60 9.00
N VAL A 766 12.59 37.64 9.31
CA VAL A 766 11.26 37.88 8.70
C VAL A 766 11.45 38.70 7.44
N ARG A 767 11.13 38.12 6.31
CA ARG A 767 11.33 38.72 4.98
C ARG A 767 10.16 39.63 4.59
N PRO A 768 10.43 40.66 3.75
CA PRO A 768 9.38 41.54 3.24
C PRO A 768 8.22 40.78 2.55
N PRO A 769 7.00 41.31 2.53
CA PRO A 769 5.85 40.71 1.87
C PRO A 769 6.04 40.41 0.37
N SER A 770 6.94 41.10 -0.32
CA SER A 770 7.30 40.85 -1.72
C SER A 770 8.07 39.59 -1.97
N ASP A 771 8.72 39.03 -0.93
CA ASP A 771 9.57 37.85 -1.07
C ASP A 771 8.73 36.55 -1.05
N SER A 772 9.05 35.61 -1.89
CA SER A 772 8.42 34.27 -1.88
C SER A 772 8.76 33.47 -0.62
N VAL A 773 9.93 33.68 -0.04
CA VAL A 773 10.33 33.20 1.30
C VAL A 773 9.84 34.20 2.33
N ALA A 774 9.07 33.73 3.31
CA ALA A 774 8.54 34.57 4.39
C ALA A 774 9.48 34.59 5.60
N LEU A 775 10.04 33.45 5.96
CA LEU A 775 10.92 33.31 7.13
C LEU A 775 12.17 32.48 6.77
N ILE A 776 13.31 32.93 7.29
CA ILE A 776 14.54 32.13 7.33
C ILE A 776 14.82 31.80 8.80
N VAL A 777 14.77 30.52 9.14
CA VAL A 777 14.89 30.01 10.51
C VAL A 777 16.20 29.27 10.64
N SER A 778 17.07 29.72 11.55
CA SER A 778 18.36 29.08 11.78
C SER A 778 18.57 28.78 13.25
N ALA A 779 19.25 27.66 13.55
CA ALA A 779 19.70 27.30 14.89
C ALA A 779 20.98 26.49 14.84
N VAL A 780 21.71 26.48 15.95
CA VAL A 780 22.91 25.65 16.12
C VAL A 780 22.52 24.36 16.79
N VAL A 781 22.86 23.23 16.15
CA VAL A 781 22.67 21.86 16.66
C VAL A 781 24.04 21.29 16.99
N THR A 782 24.18 20.70 18.18
CA THR A 782 25.42 20.12 18.69
C THR A 782 25.18 18.68 19.09
N ASN A 783 26.02 17.75 18.63
CA ASN A 783 26.07 16.40 19.17
C ASN A 783 26.82 16.43 20.52
N THR A 784 26.10 16.23 21.61
CA THR A 784 26.62 16.27 22.98
C THR A 784 27.07 14.91 23.51
N GLY A 785 26.88 13.86 22.77
CA GLY A 785 27.26 12.51 23.15
C GLY A 785 28.65 12.11 22.64
N THR A 786 28.93 10.82 22.70
CA THR A 786 30.25 10.24 22.41
C THR A 786 30.31 9.48 21.09
N ARG A 787 29.17 9.37 20.38
CA ARG A 787 29.09 8.67 19.09
C ARG A 787 28.66 9.63 17.97
N PRO A 788 29.14 9.43 16.74
CA PRO A 788 28.58 10.17 15.60
C PRO A 788 27.11 9.77 15.37
N GLY A 789 26.32 10.70 14.90
CA GLY A 789 24.91 10.44 14.61
C GLY A 789 24.25 11.54 13.81
N ASP A 790 23.17 11.16 13.14
CA ASP A 790 22.30 12.13 12.47
C ASP A 790 21.25 12.66 13.44
N GLU A 791 20.98 13.95 13.33
CA GLU A 791 19.81 14.56 13.92
C GLU A 791 18.84 15.00 12.83
N VAL A 792 17.56 14.77 13.06
CA VAL A 792 16.45 15.26 12.22
C VAL A 792 15.82 16.45 12.93
N VAL A 793 16.21 17.64 12.49
CA VAL A 793 15.66 18.90 12.99
C VAL A 793 14.33 19.18 12.31
N GLN A 794 13.27 19.32 13.09
CA GLN A 794 11.90 19.49 12.62
C GLN A 794 11.42 20.92 12.94
N LEU A 795 10.94 21.64 11.92
CA LEU A 795 10.40 22.99 12.04
C LEU A 795 8.87 22.92 12.04
N TYR A 796 8.27 23.41 13.10
CA TYR A 796 6.83 23.52 13.23
C TYR A 796 6.41 24.98 13.33
N LEU A 797 5.25 25.28 12.78
CA LEU A 797 4.61 26.60 12.81
C LEU A 797 3.28 26.52 13.55
N ARG A 798 2.93 27.61 14.22
CA ARG A 798 1.57 27.85 14.71
C ARG A 798 1.20 29.30 14.40
N ASP A 799 0.10 29.46 13.72
CA ASP A 799 -0.61 30.73 13.67
C ASP A 799 -1.28 30.93 15.05
N VAL A 800 -0.86 31.97 15.78
CA VAL A 800 -1.30 32.18 17.15
C VAL A 800 -2.75 32.63 17.21
N LEU A 801 -3.14 33.48 16.25
CA LEU A 801 -4.50 33.99 16.11
C LEU A 801 -4.85 34.22 14.65
N ALA A 802 -5.79 33.48 14.14
CA ALA A 802 -6.28 33.52 12.78
C ALA A 802 -7.80 33.73 12.74
N THR A 803 -8.33 34.17 11.60
CA THR A 803 -9.78 34.37 11.40
C THR A 803 -10.56 33.05 11.35
N VAL A 804 -9.87 31.93 11.21
CA VAL A 804 -10.42 30.55 11.26
C VAL A 804 -9.60 29.68 12.17
N ALA A 805 -10.19 28.62 12.73
CA ALA A 805 -9.45 27.67 13.58
C ALA A 805 -8.33 26.97 12.78
N ARG A 806 -7.07 27.20 13.20
CA ARG A 806 -5.86 26.59 12.64
C ARG A 806 -5.37 25.45 13.51
N PRO A 807 -4.59 24.49 12.97
CA PRO A 807 -3.96 23.45 13.77
C PRO A 807 -3.08 24.00 14.91
N VAL A 808 -2.98 23.25 16.00
CA VAL A 808 -2.13 23.61 17.15
C VAL A 808 -0.65 23.70 16.77
N MET A 809 -0.24 22.98 15.73
CA MET A 809 1.05 23.10 15.04
C MET A 809 1.00 22.37 13.70
N GLU A 810 1.83 22.78 12.77
CA GLU A 810 1.98 22.17 11.44
C GLU A 810 3.47 22.07 11.10
N LEU A 811 3.91 20.90 10.57
CA LEU A 811 5.28 20.76 10.06
C LEU A 811 5.46 21.65 8.82
N ALA A 812 6.52 22.45 8.81
CA ALA A 812 6.83 23.36 7.71
C ALA A 812 8.18 23.10 7.06
N GLY A 813 8.99 22.24 7.67
CA GLY A 813 10.29 21.86 7.13
C GLY A 813 11.05 20.91 8.05
N PHE A 814 12.02 20.25 7.48
CA PHE A 814 12.95 19.43 8.24
C PHE A 814 14.32 19.37 7.55
N THR A 815 15.31 19.01 8.31
CA THR A 815 16.66 18.72 7.77
C THR A 815 17.33 17.64 8.59
N ARG A 816 17.98 16.69 7.90
CA ARG A 816 18.81 15.68 8.51
C ARG A 816 20.27 16.11 8.44
N THR A 817 20.99 16.03 9.55
CA THR A 817 22.38 16.47 9.62
C THR A 817 23.25 15.51 10.44
N MET A 818 24.32 15.01 9.82
CA MET A 818 25.32 14.19 10.50
C MET A 818 26.25 15.06 11.32
N LEU A 819 26.48 14.68 12.57
CA LEU A 819 27.37 15.37 13.50
C LEU A 819 28.31 14.37 14.18
N ALA A 820 29.62 14.62 14.12
CA ALA A 820 30.60 13.91 14.95
C ALA A 820 30.41 14.28 16.44
N PRO A 821 30.91 13.49 17.38
CA PRO A 821 30.93 13.86 18.81
C PRO A 821 31.41 15.29 19.03
N GLN A 822 30.72 16.08 19.84
CA GLN A 822 30.98 17.46 20.16
C GLN A 822 30.95 18.44 18.95
N GLN A 823 30.61 17.98 17.75
CA GLN A 823 30.48 18.85 16.59
C GLN A 823 29.18 19.68 16.67
N SER A 824 29.29 20.93 16.29
CA SER A 824 28.15 21.85 16.11
C SER A 824 27.99 22.19 14.64
N ARG A 825 26.75 22.39 14.20
CA ARG A 825 26.41 22.88 12.87
C ARG A 825 25.21 23.84 12.95
N THR A 826 25.28 24.92 12.20
CA THR A 826 24.11 25.77 11.97
C THR A 826 23.24 25.10 10.91
N VAL A 827 21.98 24.88 11.25
CA VAL A 827 20.95 24.44 10.31
C VAL A 827 20.06 25.62 9.93
N THR A 828 19.65 25.69 8.68
CA THR A 828 18.80 26.76 8.15
C THR A 828 17.63 26.17 7.38
N LEU A 829 16.42 26.61 7.70
CA LEU A 829 15.17 26.19 7.09
C LEU A 829 14.44 27.42 6.54
N HIS A 830 13.80 27.28 5.39
CA HIS A 830 13.06 28.35 4.73
C HIS A 830 11.56 28.06 4.78
N VAL A 831 10.76 29.03 5.17
CA VAL A 831 9.31 29.00 5.13
C VAL A 831 8.83 29.92 4.02
N SER A 832 8.10 29.39 3.06
CA SER A 832 7.52 30.15 1.98
C SER A 832 6.27 30.94 2.42
N ARG A 833 5.93 32.01 1.70
CA ARG A 833 4.67 32.74 1.90
C ARG A 833 3.46 31.83 1.75
N ALA A 834 3.50 30.90 0.81
CA ALA A 834 2.42 29.94 0.61
C ALA A 834 2.15 29.04 1.84
N GLN A 835 3.18 28.71 2.62
CA GLN A 835 3.03 27.93 3.86
C GLN A 835 2.37 28.73 4.99
N LEU A 836 2.48 30.03 4.97
CA LEU A 836 1.80 30.90 5.93
C LEU A 836 0.37 31.28 5.49
N SER A 837 -0.04 30.89 4.29
CA SER A 837 -1.40 31.16 3.82
C SER A 837 -2.42 30.22 4.45
N LEU A 838 -3.62 30.70 4.64
CA LEU A 838 -4.77 29.94 5.10
C LEU A 838 -5.98 30.14 4.15
N LEU A 839 -6.98 29.31 4.30
CA LEU A 839 -8.29 29.54 3.69
C LEU A 839 -9.15 30.30 4.72
N ASP A 840 -9.62 31.47 4.37
CA ASP A 840 -10.52 32.28 5.20
C ASP A 840 -11.93 31.65 5.28
N ALA A 841 -12.86 32.36 5.93
CA ALA A 841 -14.24 31.89 6.06
C ALA A 841 -14.95 31.72 4.69
N ASP A 842 -14.55 32.51 3.70
CA ASP A 842 -15.10 32.48 2.32
C ASP A 842 -14.36 31.48 1.40
N MET A 843 -13.45 30.64 1.96
CA MET A 843 -12.64 29.69 1.20
C MET A 843 -11.66 30.35 0.21
N LYS A 844 -11.28 31.60 0.46
CA LYS A 844 -10.23 32.28 -0.29
C LYS A 844 -8.89 32.08 0.39
N ARG A 845 -7.85 31.83 -0.40
CA ARG A 845 -6.48 31.72 0.13
C ARG A 845 -5.88 33.07 0.36
N VAL A 846 -5.58 33.38 1.62
CA VAL A 846 -5.08 34.68 2.09
C VAL A 846 -3.84 34.48 2.97
N ASN A 847 -2.99 35.52 3.05
CA ASN A 847 -1.97 35.65 4.08
C ASN A 847 -2.48 36.72 5.06
N GLU A 848 -2.72 36.35 6.30
CA GLU A 848 -3.15 37.27 7.37
C GLU A 848 -1.91 37.78 8.10
N PRO A 849 -1.81 39.11 8.31
CA PRO A 849 -0.77 39.65 9.20
C PRO A 849 -1.05 39.17 10.62
N GLY A 850 -0.02 38.72 11.32
CA GLY A 850 -0.24 38.19 12.65
C GLY A 850 1.01 37.66 13.32
N THR A 851 0.82 37.15 14.54
CA THR A 851 1.88 36.53 15.33
C THR A 851 1.98 35.03 14.98
N TRP A 852 3.16 34.64 14.57
CA TRP A 852 3.50 33.24 14.30
C TRP A 852 4.44 32.71 15.36
N ARG A 853 4.13 31.54 15.91
CA ARG A 853 5.03 30.79 16.80
C ARG A 853 5.84 29.81 15.97
N ILE A 854 7.16 29.99 16.01
CA ILE A 854 8.15 29.19 15.31
C ILE A 854 8.78 28.24 16.33
N MET A 855 8.78 26.96 16.03
CA MET A 855 9.23 25.91 16.95
C MET A 855 10.19 24.97 16.23
N LEU A 856 11.36 24.71 16.82
CA LEU A 856 12.32 23.71 16.39
C LEU A 856 12.39 22.58 17.41
N GLY A 857 12.30 21.35 16.98
CA GLY A 857 12.29 20.21 17.84
C GLY A 857 12.82 18.93 17.18
N ALA A 858 12.87 17.86 17.98
CA ALA A 858 13.19 16.50 17.54
C ALA A 858 11.93 15.64 17.33
N SER A 859 10.76 16.17 17.73
CA SER A 859 9.42 15.61 17.46
C SER A 859 8.35 16.67 17.72
N SER A 860 7.09 16.37 17.41
CA SER A 860 5.95 17.28 17.71
C SER A 860 5.74 17.52 19.22
N LYS A 861 6.30 16.69 20.10
CA LYS A 861 6.25 16.85 21.57
C LYS A 861 7.62 17.19 22.19
N ASP A 862 8.73 17.04 21.48
CA ASP A 862 10.07 17.43 21.93
C ASP A 862 10.49 18.72 21.22
N ILE A 863 9.83 19.84 21.60
CA ILE A 863 10.15 21.18 21.12
C ILE A 863 11.27 21.76 21.97
N ARG A 864 12.42 22.02 21.38
CA ARG A 864 13.64 22.46 22.08
C ARG A 864 13.86 23.97 22.03
N LEU A 865 13.46 24.60 20.93
CA LEU A 865 13.55 26.04 20.76
C LEU A 865 12.21 26.58 20.23
N ARG A 866 11.80 27.76 20.74
CA ARG A 866 10.60 28.45 20.26
C ARG A 866 10.76 29.95 20.32
N ARG A 867 10.16 30.64 19.36
CA ARG A 867 10.08 32.10 19.35
C ARG A 867 8.83 32.54 18.60
N GLU A 868 8.24 33.65 19.02
CA GLU A 868 7.16 34.31 18.29
C GLU A 868 7.73 35.47 17.46
N VAL A 869 7.20 35.65 16.27
CA VAL A 869 7.52 36.73 15.35
C VAL A 869 6.23 37.28 14.74
N ILE A 870 6.25 38.55 14.39
CA ILE A 870 5.15 39.20 13.64
C ILE A 870 5.48 39.09 12.17
N VAL A 871 4.54 38.58 11.37
CA VAL A 871 4.62 38.52 9.91
C VAL A 871 3.52 39.41 9.36
N ASN A 872 3.93 40.34 8.47
CA ASN A 872 3.04 41.28 7.81
C ASN A 872 2.66 40.86 6.40
#